data_98f241ecb0389bf6553263bd4591d8f7
#
_entry.id   98f241ecb0389bf6553263bd4591d8f7
#
_cell.length_a   1.000
_cell.length_b   1.000
_cell.length_c   1.000
_cell.angle_alpha   90.00
_cell.angle_beta   90.00
_cell.angle_gamma   90.00
#
_symmetry.space_group_name_H-M   'P 1'
#
loop_
_entity.id
_entity.type
_entity.pdbx_description
1 polymer ?
#
loop_
_entity_poly.entity_id
_entity_poly.type
_entity_poly.pdbx_seq_one_letter_code
_entity_poly.pdbx_strand_id
1 'polypeptide(L)'
;MNAFPVRHFSVALLSAALLTFFAAAAGAQSAGSLQQMSQNPDDWVMPGGNYSVTRHSTLDQINTSNAKDLRVAWTMSTGTLRGQEGQPLVVGNMMYFESSYPNYVYAVDLDNVGRIVWKSNISQDSFAPTVACCDVVNRGVAYADGMIFANLLDGRIYAFDAKTGKVKWSARNADPKIGQTMTMAPLVIHDEVLTGVSGAEYGVRGYLTAYNIHTGKQMWRAYSEGPDSDLKFNPSKTINGATGKPVGKDSSLKTWKGDQWKLGGGTTWGWYSYDPKLNLVYYGTGNPGTWNPTARPGDNAWSMSIIARNPDTGEAAWAFQMTPHDGWDYDGVNESILTDTTIDGKDVPTLTHFDRNGFAYVLDRRDGHLLRAHSYIPNLNWASKIDLRTGRPVVNADKMTKEGVNVKDICPGSQGGKDQQPASYDPASKLFYVPTNNVCEDYQAFSAKYKAGFPYVGAIVRMYPYNNGDVGGRFIAFDPVTGQTKWAINDRFQDWSGALTTKGGIVFYGTMTGWFRAVDMKTGKILWQFKAPSGIVGNPIAYTHGGKEYIAILTGVGGWGAIGMTNNLTKATAGLGAVNATMALPDYTNLGGTLMVFTVGDSGIADKNMPTQSAAAAGGKSANVSPPVAQKVADSKSN
;
A
#
# COMPACT_ATOMS: atom_id res chain seq x y z
N MET A 1 -101.21 -7.22 -16.03
CA MET A 1 -100.32 -6.47 -16.90
C MET A 1 -98.86 -6.76 -16.42
N ASN A 2 -98.25 -7.50 -17.14
CA ASN A 2 -96.88 -7.98 -17.26
C ASN A 2 -95.86 -7.79 -16.08
N ALA A 3 -95.59 -8.86 -15.39
CA ALA A 3 -94.48 -9.07 -14.49
C ALA A 3 -93.25 -9.59 -15.28
N PHE A 4 -92.12 -8.98 -15.08
CA PHE A 4 -90.81 -9.49 -15.55
C PHE A 4 -90.06 -10.28 -14.45
N PRO A 5 -89.47 -11.38 -14.74
CA PRO A 5 -88.77 -12.16 -13.71
C PRO A 5 -87.28 -11.68 -13.51
N VAL A 6 -86.92 -11.61 -12.26
CA VAL A 6 -85.52 -11.34 -11.83
C VAL A 6 -84.69 -12.60 -11.99
N ARG A 7 -83.62 -12.52 -12.83
CA ARG A 7 -82.61 -13.54 -12.91
C ARG A 7 -81.44 -13.27 -11.91
N HIS A 8 -81.20 -14.18 -11.03
CA HIS A 8 -80.06 -14.19 -10.19
C HIS A 8 -78.81 -14.58 -10.99
N PHE A 9 -77.78 -13.72 -11.02
CA PHE A 9 -76.46 -14.04 -11.46
C PHE A 9 -75.59 -14.38 -10.25
N SER A 10 -75.14 -15.63 -10.17
CA SER A 10 -74.13 -16.07 -9.21
C SER A 10 -72.75 -15.63 -9.73
N VAL A 11 -72.08 -14.77 -8.97
CA VAL A 11 -70.70 -14.36 -9.25
C VAL A 11 -69.78 -15.37 -8.57
N ALA A 12 -69.11 -16.22 -9.36
CA ALA A 12 -68.03 -17.05 -8.93
C ALA A 12 -66.76 -16.20 -8.77
N LEU A 13 -66.27 -16.03 -7.54
CA LEU A 13 -64.97 -15.40 -7.25
C LEU A 13 -63.85 -16.41 -7.61
N LEU A 14 -63.17 -16.16 -8.71
CA LEU A 14 -61.87 -16.77 -8.99
C LEU A 14 -60.80 -15.99 -8.22
N SER A 15 -60.27 -16.59 -7.14
CA SER A 15 -59.07 -16.09 -6.44
C SER A 15 -57.86 -16.46 -7.27
N ALA A 16 -57.31 -15.56 -8.08
CA ALA A 16 -56.01 -15.66 -8.71
C ALA A 16 -54.93 -15.28 -7.68
N ALA A 17 -54.26 -16.28 -7.14
CA ALA A 17 -53.06 -16.07 -6.32
C ALA A 17 -51.92 -15.60 -7.24
N LEU A 18 -51.63 -14.29 -7.25
CA LEU A 18 -50.39 -13.76 -7.81
C LEU A 18 -49.23 -14.15 -6.92
N LEU A 19 -48.51 -15.18 -7.30
CA LEU A 19 -47.16 -15.48 -6.82
C LEU A 19 -46.21 -14.41 -7.41
N THR A 20 -46.01 -13.32 -6.67
CA THR A 20 -44.92 -12.39 -6.93
C THR A 20 -43.60 -13.08 -6.55
N PHE A 21 -42.91 -13.58 -7.55
CA PHE A 21 -41.47 -13.89 -7.44
C PHE A 21 -40.75 -12.57 -7.20
N PHE A 22 -40.40 -12.30 -5.94
CA PHE A 22 -39.32 -11.37 -5.64
C PHE A 22 -38.01 -12.04 -6.11
N ALA A 23 -37.62 -11.82 -7.37
CA ALA A 23 -36.23 -11.91 -7.74
C ALA A 23 -35.51 -10.85 -6.91
N ALA A 24 -34.82 -11.26 -5.85
CA ALA A 24 -33.83 -10.42 -5.20
C ALA A 24 -32.83 -10.04 -6.30
N ALA A 25 -32.97 -8.85 -6.84
CA ALA A 25 -31.90 -8.22 -7.59
C ALA A 25 -30.71 -8.19 -6.63
N ALA A 26 -29.68 -8.99 -6.91
CA ALA A 26 -28.38 -8.83 -6.30
C ALA A 26 -27.94 -7.42 -6.70
N GLY A 27 -28.20 -6.45 -5.81
CA GLY A 27 -27.86 -5.06 -6.03
C GLY A 27 -26.35 -4.97 -6.16
N ALA A 28 -25.88 -4.38 -7.25
CA ALA A 28 -24.48 -4.04 -7.40
C ALA A 28 -24.01 -3.24 -6.17
N GLN A 29 -22.91 -3.63 -5.60
CA GLN A 29 -22.36 -3.01 -4.40
C GLN A 29 -21.67 -1.71 -4.84
N SER A 30 -22.39 -0.59 -4.79
CA SER A 30 -21.88 0.73 -5.13
C SER A 30 -20.79 1.19 -4.18
N ALA A 31 -20.02 2.23 -4.55
CA ALA A 31 -19.04 2.86 -3.64
C ALA A 31 -19.66 3.28 -2.30
N GLY A 32 -20.93 3.64 -2.28
CA GLY A 32 -21.67 3.88 -1.05
C GLY A 32 -21.77 2.66 -0.15
N SER A 33 -21.86 1.46 -0.73
CA SER A 33 -21.86 0.20 0.01
C SER A 33 -20.47 -0.13 0.60
N LEU A 34 -19.36 0.07 -0.14
CA LEU A 34 -18.01 -0.11 0.40
C LEU A 34 -17.70 0.93 1.50
N GLN A 35 -18.14 2.17 1.33
CA GLN A 35 -18.02 3.20 2.36
C GLN A 35 -18.78 2.80 3.63
N GLN A 36 -19.98 2.27 3.49
CA GLN A 36 -20.78 1.80 4.62
C GLN A 36 -20.13 0.58 5.28
N MET A 37 -19.64 -0.38 4.50
CA MET A 37 -18.92 -1.56 5.02
C MET A 37 -17.66 -1.15 5.80
N SER A 38 -16.92 -0.13 5.33
CA SER A 38 -15.71 0.36 6.02
C SER A 38 -15.99 1.05 7.37
N GLN A 39 -17.25 1.35 7.67
CA GLN A 39 -17.68 1.85 8.98
C GLN A 39 -17.99 0.73 9.97
N ASN A 40 -18.12 -0.52 9.49
CA ASN A 40 -18.27 -1.67 10.36
C ASN A 40 -16.89 -2.01 10.97
N PRO A 41 -16.70 -1.89 12.30
CA PRO A 41 -15.41 -2.15 12.93
C PRO A 41 -15.03 -3.63 12.90
N ASP A 42 -15.98 -4.54 12.62
CA ASP A 42 -15.72 -5.96 12.54
C ASP A 42 -14.94 -6.34 11.26
N ASP A 43 -14.97 -5.48 10.26
CA ASP A 43 -14.41 -5.71 8.93
C ASP A 43 -13.18 -4.80 8.65
N TRP A 44 -12.37 -5.21 7.67
CA TRP A 44 -11.31 -4.38 7.06
C TRP A 44 -11.38 -4.53 5.54
N VAL A 45 -12.29 -3.78 4.91
CA VAL A 45 -12.78 -4.07 3.53
C VAL A 45 -11.95 -3.49 2.40
N MET A 46 -10.98 -2.63 2.69
CA MET A 46 -10.11 -2.04 1.67
C MET A 46 -8.68 -1.81 2.19
N PRO A 47 -7.67 -1.66 1.32
CA PRO A 47 -6.26 -1.61 1.72
C PRO A 47 -5.93 -0.58 2.81
N GLY A 48 -6.47 0.63 2.70
CA GLY A 48 -6.29 1.70 3.69
C GLY A 48 -7.26 1.67 4.88
N GLY A 49 -8.11 0.65 4.99
CA GLY A 49 -9.20 0.53 5.97
C GLY A 49 -10.45 1.29 5.54
N ASN A 50 -10.30 2.47 4.98
CA ASN A 50 -11.37 3.31 4.45
C ASN A 50 -10.86 4.14 3.26
N TYR A 51 -11.75 4.85 2.57
CA TYR A 51 -11.40 5.70 1.43
C TYR A 51 -10.46 6.87 1.77
N SER A 52 -10.44 7.32 3.03
CA SER A 52 -9.54 8.37 3.51
C SER A 52 -8.14 7.85 3.85
N VAL A 53 -7.91 6.54 3.79
CA VAL A 53 -6.63 5.86 4.08
C VAL A 53 -6.10 6.22 5.48
N THR A 54 -7.00 6.38 6.47
CA THR A 54 -6.59 6.75 7.83
C THR A 54 -5.89 5.63 8.58
N ARG A 55 -6.12 4.37 8.20
CA ARG A 55 -5.60 3.18 8.88
C ARG A 55 -5.85 3.20 10.39
N HIS A 56 -7.02 3.74 10.77
CA HIS A 56 -7.50 3.83 12.14
C HIS A 56 -8.67 2.86 12.35
N SER A 57 -8.60 2.06 13.40
CA SER A 57 -9.68 1.19 13.86
C SER A 57 -10.41 1.79 15.06
N THR A 58 -11.73 1.72 15.05
CA THR A 58 -12.57 2.14 16.20
C THR A 58 -12.69 1.09 17.29
N LEU A 59 -12.00 -0.04 17.15
CA LEU A 59 -11.93 -1.10 18.16
C LEU A 59 -11.09 -0.67 19.38
N ASP A 60 -11.47 -1.17 20.57
CA ASP A 60 -10.84 -0.83 21.85
C ASP A 60 -10.79 -1.97 22.88
N GLN A 61 -11.13 -3.21 22.48
CA GLN A 61 -10.96 -4.38 23.36
C GLN A 61 -9.47 -4.61 23.66
N ILE A 62 -8.60 -4.41 22.65
CA ILE A 62 -7.15 -4.37 22.83
C ILE A 62 -6.76 -2.90 23.11
N ASN A 63 -6.26 -2.65 24.32
CA ASN A 63 -6.00 -1.29 24.79
C ASN A 63 -4.71 -1.21 25.63
N THR A 64 -4.34 -0.02 26.06
CA THR A 64 -3.09 0.23 26.78
C THR A 64 -2.95 -0.56 28.09
N SER A 65 -4.05 -1.02 28.71
CA SER A 65 -4.01 -1.78 29.97
C SER A 65 -3.72 -3.26 29.77
N ASN A 66 -4.13 -3.84 28.63
CA ASN A 66 -4.05 -5.28 28.34
C ASN A 66 -3.15 -5.65 27.15
N ALA A 67 -2.57 -4.67 26.44
CA ALA A 67 -1.67 -4.93 25.32
C ALA A 67 -0.50 -5.85 25.67
N LYS A 68 -0.02 -5.81 26.92
CA LYS A 68 1.03 -6.71 27.45
C LYS A 68 0.66 -8.20 27.38
N ASP A 69 -0.62 -8.50 27.30
CA ASP A 69 -1.18 -9.86 27.28
C ASP A 69 -1.48 -10.34 25.84
N LEU A 70 -1.08 -9.58 24.82
CA LEU A 70 -1.17 -9.98 23.41
C LEU A 70 -0.38 -11.27 23.16
N ARG A 71 -1.00 -12.18 22.42
CA ARG A 71 -0.38 -13.44 21.99
C ARG A 71 -0.82 -13.82 20.59
N VAL A 72 -0.05 -14.68 19.96
CA VAL A 72 -0.41 -15.28 18.67
C VAL A 72 -1.68 -16.10 18.85
N ALA A 73 -2.70 -15.78 18.07
CA ALA A 73 -3.92 -16.57 17.95
C ALA A 73 -3.70 -17.72 16.97
N TRP A 74 -3.20 -17.43 15.79
CA TRP A 74 -2.85 -18.40 14.75
C TRP A 74 -1.89 -17.81 13.71
N THR A 75 -1.31 -18.69 12.89
CA THR A 75 -0.41 -18.29 11.81
C THR A 75 -0.66 -19.13 10.56
N MET A 76 -0.28 -18.58 9.39
CA MET A 76 -0.34 -19.31 8.12
C MET A 76 0.83 -18.88 7.23
N SER A 77 1.54 -19.85 6.61
CA SER A 77 2.57 -19.55 5.63
C SER A 77 1.96 -18.98 4.35
N THR A 78 2.57 -17.93 3.78
CA THR A 78 2.20 -17.40 2.46
C THR A 78 2.73 -18.24 1.29
N GLY A 79 3.63 -19.17 1.56
CA GLY A 79 4.28 -20.01 0.55
C GLY A 79 5.32 -19.28 -0.31
N THR A 80 5.77 -18.09 0.10
CA THR A 80 6.80 -17.31 -0.60
C THR A 80 7.86 -16.79 0.36
N LEU A 81 9.10 -16.60 -0.11
CA LEU A 81 10.24 -16.09 0.65
C LEU A 81 10.64 -14.69 0.14
N ARG A 82 9.67 -13.82 -0.11
CA ARG A 82 9.86 -12.47 -0.62
C ARG A 82 9.14 -11.45 0.25
N GLY A 83 9.41 -10.17 0.06
CA GLY A 83 8.81 -9.07 0.82
C GLY A 83 7.29 -9.06 0.77
N GLN A 84 6.65 -9.12 1.93
CA GLN A 84 5.20 -9.10 2.09
C GLN A 84 4.75 -7.67 2.44
N GLU A 85 4.65 -6.77 1.46
CA GLU A 85 4.30 -5.35 1.67
C GLU A 85 2.78 -5.10 1.76
N GLY A 86 1.96 -6.13 1.58
CA GLY A 86 0.50 -6.04 1.62
C GLY A 86 -0.09 -6.10 3.03
N GLN A 87 -1.40 -6.10 3.06
CA GLN A 87 -2.24 -6.37 4.23
C GLN A 87 -3.36 -7.33 3.83
N PRO A 88 -3.91 -8.09 4.80
CA PRO A 88 -5.15 -8.83 4.57
C PRO A 88 -6.35 -7.87 4.53
N LEU A 89 -7.44 -8.31 3.86
CA LEU A 89 -8.77 -7.75 4.00
C LEU A 89 -9.63 -8.74 4.80
N VAL A 90 -10.59 -8.23 5.56
CA VAL A 90 -11.61 -9.03 6.24
C VAL A 90 -12.97 -8.53 5.81
N VAL A 91 -13.81 -9.47 5.33
CA VAL A 91 -15.19 -9.22 4.90
C VAL A 91 -16.08 -10.33 5.49
N GLY A 92 -16.81 -10.01 6.53
CA GLY A 92 -17.58 -10.99 7.29
C GLY A 92 -16.70 -12.08 7.89
N ASN A 93 -16.96 -13.34 7.57
CA ASN A 93 -16.18 -14.49 8.08
C ASN A 93 -15.00 -14.89 7.16
N MET A 94 -14.64 -14.05 6.19
CA MET A 94 -13.57 -14.36 5.22
C MET A 94 -12.44 -13.37 5.31
N MET A 95 -11.21 -13.89 5.30
CA MET A 95 -9.99 -13.10 5.14
C MET A 95 -9.39 -13.34 3.76
N TYR A 96 -9.01 -12.24 3.08
CA TYR A 96 -8.37 -12.28 1.76
C TYR A 96 -7.02 -11.57 1.80
N PHE A 97 -6.01 -12.15 1.17
CA PHE A 97 -4.72 -11.48 1.00
C PHE A 97 -3.99 -12.02 -0.24
N GLU A 98 -3.01 -11.27 -0.69
CA GLU A 98 -2.13 -11.63 -1.79
C GLU A 98 -0.69 -11.69 -1.30
N SER A 99 0.04 -12.72 -1.72
CA SER A 99 1.48 -12.82 -1.47
C SER A 99 2.27 -11.98 -2.47
N SER A 100 3.56 -11.73 -2.19
CA SER A 100 4.51 -11.36 -3.23
C SER A 100 4.55 -12.41 -4.36
N TYR A 101 5.25 -12.09 -5.48
CA TYR A 101 5.36 -13.05 -6.59
C TYR A 101 5.59 -14.49 -6.09
N PRO A 102 4.86 -15.46 -6.61
CA PRO A 102 4.03 -15.44 -7.82
C PRO A 102 2.58 -14.94 -7.62
N ASN A 103 2.32 -14.05 -6.68
CA ASN A 103 1.03 -13.39 -6.47
C ASN A 103 -0.11 -14.38 -6.19
N TYR A 104 0.09 -15.28 -5.21
CA TYR A 104 -0.99 -16.13 -4.74
C TYR A 104 -2.03 -15.30 -4.00
N VAL A 105 -3.26 -15.30 -4.47
CA VAL A 105 -4.41 -14.75 -3.75
C VAL A 105 -5.05 -15.86 -2.92
N TYR A 106 -5.30 -15.58 -1.65
CA TYR A 106 -5.88 -16.50 -0.68
C TYR A 106 -7.24 -16.03 -0.20
N ALA A 107 -8.16 -16.97 0.01
CA ALA A 107 -9.33 -16.79 0.83
C ALA A 107 -9.27 -17.78 1.99
N VAL A 108 -9.36 -17.26 3.21
CA VAL A 108 -9.23 -18.02 4.46
C VAL A 108 -10.50 -17.88 5.27
N ASP A 109 -11.02 -19.00 5.75
CA ASP A 109 -12.22 -19.09 6.59
C ASP A 109 -11.87 -18.78 8.05
N LEU A 110 -12.46 -17.74 8.62
CA LEU A 110 -12.24 -17.34 10.01
C LEU A 110 -13.03 -18.20 11.00
N ASP A 111 -14.13 -18.85 10.59
CA ASP A 111 -14.90 -19.81 11.42
C ASP A 111 -14.15 -21.14 11.59
N ASN A 112 -13.30 -21.49 10.62
CA ASN A 112 -12.45 -22.67 10.63
C ASN A 112 -10.99 -22.21 10.44
N VAL A 113 -10.42 -21.65 11.48
CA VAL A 113 -9.15 -20.96 11.46
C VAL A 113 -8.05 -21.71 10.74
N GLY A 114 -7.43 -21.02 9.78
CA GLY A 114 -6.37 -21.58 8.96
C GLY A 114 -6.84 -22.41 7.77
N ARG A 115 -8.16 -22.64 7.61
CA ARG A 115 -8.69 -23.31 6.42
C ARG A 115 -8.64 -22.41 5.21
N ILE A 116 -7.81 -22.77 4.24
CA ILE A 116 -7.79 -22.13 2.92
C ILE A 116 -9.04 -22.62 2.16
N VAL A 117 -9.97 -21.70 1.87
CA VAL A 117 -11.16 -21.97 1.06
C VAL A 117 -10.76 -22.10 -0.40
N TRP A 118 -9.95 -21.15 -0.87
CA TRP A 118 -9.32 -21.23 -2.19
C TRP A 118 -7.99 -20.46 -2.20
N LYS A 119 -7.15 -20.86 -3.12
CA LYS A 119 -5.88 -20.21 -3.46
C LYS A 119 -5.79 -20.07 -4.96
N SER A 120 -5.47 -18.89 -5.47
CA SER A 120 -5.23 -18.70 -6.90
C SER A 120 -3.94 -19.41 -7.35
N ASN A 121 -3.92 -19.87 -8.58
CA ASN A 121 -2.72 -20.40 -9.22
C ASN A 121 -2.69 -19.94 -10.69
N ILE A 122 -2.28 -18.68 -10.89
CA ILE A 122 -2.24 -18.06 -12.23
C ILE A 122 -0.81 -18.12 -12.76
N SER A 123 -0.65 -18.73 -13.93
CA SER A 123 0.64 -18.70 -14.64
C SER A 123 0.94 -17.28 -15.10
N GLN A 124 2.12 -16.77 -14.76
CA GLN A 124 2.59 -15.43 -15.10
C GLN A 124 3.75 -15.47 -16.09
N ASP A 125 3.97 -14.34 -16.79
CA ASP A 125 5.13 -14.17 -17.64
C ASP A 125 6.41 -14.20 -16.77
N SER A 126 7.29 -15.17 -17.03
CA SER A 126 8.54 -15.35 -16.29
C SER A 126 9.53 -14.19 -16.48
N PHE A 127 9.29 -13.30 -17.44
CA PHE A 127 10.10 -12.11 -17.64
C PHE A 127 9.77 -11.00 -16.61
N ALA A 128 8.57 -10.96 -16.05
CA ALA A 128 8.14 -9.91 -15.11
C ALA A 128 9.07 -9.72 -13.90
N PRO A 129 9.54 -10.78 -13.21
CA PRO A 129 10.49 -10.61 -12.12
C PRO A 129 11.82 -9.96 -12.50
N THR A 130 12.23 -10.05 -13.77
CA THR A 130 13.52 -9.50 -14.24
C THR A 130 13.48 -7.98 -14.43
N VAL A 131 12.28 -7.40 -14.51
CA VAL A 131 12.05 -5.95 -14.66
C VAL A 131 11.34 -5.33 -13.44
N ALA A 132 11.25 -6.07 -12.34
CA ALA A 132 10.83 -5.53 -11.05
C ALA A 132 12.04 -4.95 -10.32
N CYS A 133 12.28 -3.65 -10.45
CA CYS A 133 13.50 -2.97 -9.97
C CYS A 133 13.79 -3.22 -8.49
N CYS A 134 12.75 -3.26 -7.69
CA CYS A 134 12.77 -3.04 -6.25
C CYS A 134 12.15 -4.24 -5.49
N ASP A 135 12.40 -5.45 -5.96
CA ASP A 135 11.83 -6.73 -5.55
C ASP A 135 10.43 -6.97 -6.11
N VAL A 136 9.98 -8.21 -6.00
CA VAL A 136 8.73 -8.74 -6.58
C VAL A 136 7.56 -8.62 -5.59
N VAL A 137 7.40 -7.46 -5.00
CA VAL A 137 6.41 -7.18 -3.96
C VAL A 137 4.99 -7.02 -4.49
N ASN A 138 4.02 -7.12 -3.59
CA ASN A 138 2.62 -6.78 -3.84
C ASN A 138 2.03 -6.12 -2.59
N ARG A 139 1.11 -5.14 -2.78
CA ARG A 139 0.53 -4.33 -1.69
C ARG A 139 -0.91 -4.69 -1.36
N GLY A 140 -1.42 -5.82 -1.92
CA GLY A 140 -2.69 -6.40 -1.53
C GLY A 140 -3.77 -6.35 -2.60
N VAL A 141 -4.95 -6.80 -2.22
CA VAL A 141 -6.14 -6.94 -3.07
C VAL A 141 -7.18 -5.88 -2.72
N ALA A 142 -8.20 -5.72 -3.59
CA ALA A 142 -9.41 -4.98 -3.29
C ALA A 142 -10.63 -5.91 -3.33
N TYR A 143 -11.69 -5.53 -2.62
CA TYR A 143 -12.97 -6.23 -2.59
C TYR A 143 -14.08 -5.30 -3.08
N ALA A 144 -14.99 -5.80 -3.89
CA ALA A 144 -16.29 -5.19 -4.16
C ALA A 144 -17.23 -6.21 -4.79
N ASP A 145 -18.52 -6.08 -4.51
CA ASP A 145 -19.61 -6.84 -5.14
C ASP A 145 -19.36 -8.36 -5.23
N GLY A 146 -18.87 -8.94 -4.13
CA GLY A 146 -18.55 -10.38 -4.07
C GLY A 146 -17.38 -10.80 -4.96
N MET A 147 -16.51 -9.86 -5.35
CA MET A 147 -15.31 -10.11 -6.15
C MET A 147 -14.05 -9.62 -5.42
N ILE A 148 -12.94 -10.32 -5.68
CA ILE A 148 -11.58 -9.92 -5.28
C ILE A 148 -10.82 -9.48 -6.52
N PHE A 149 -10.26 -8.28 -6.48
CA PHE A 149 -9.41 -7.72 -7.53
C PHE A 149 -7.95 -7.77 -7.11
N ALA A 150 -7.11 -8.33 -7.96
CA ALA A 150 -5.68 -8.49 -7.70
C ALA A 150 -4.85 -8.04 -8.91
N ASN A 151 -3.76 -7.33 -8.64
CA ASN A 151 -2.78 -6.91 -9.63
C ASN A 151 -1.60 -7.88 -9.61
N LEU A 152 -1.34 -8.57 -10.70
CA LEU A 152 -0.22 -9.48 -10.83
C LEU A 152 1.00 -8.75 -11.40
N LEU A 153 2.19 -9.17 -10.97
CA LEU A 153 3.46 -8.55 -11.36
C LEU A 153 3.64 -8.45 -12.88
N ASP A 154 3.09 -9.40 -13.64
CA ASP A 154 3.17 -9.44 -15.09
C ASP A 154 2.25 -8.45 -15.83
N GLY A 155 1.65 -7.51 -15.12
CA GLY A 155 0.87 -6.43 -15.71
C GLY A 155 -0.58 -6.78 -16.00
N ARG A 156 -1.11 -7.88 -15.44
CA ARG A 156 -2.53 -8.23 -15.56
C ARG A 156 -3.28 -7.95 -14.26
N ILE A 157 -4.49 -7.40 -14.38
CA ILE A 157 -5.47 -7.34 -13.31
C ILE A 157 -6.48 -8.48 -13.47
N TYR A 158 -6.84 -9.10 -12.35
CA TYR A 158 -7.83 -10.19 -12.28
C TYR A 158 -8.97 -9.81 -11.34
N ALA A 159 -10.18 -10.24 -11.71
CA ALA A 159 -11.32 -10.32 -10.82
C ALA A 159 -11.64 -11.79 -10.55
N PHE A 160 -11.64 -12.16 -9.27
CA PHE A 160 -12.02 -13.49 -8.80
C PHE A 160 -13.37 -13.42 -8.12
N ASP A 161 -14.19 -14.43 -8.25
CA ASP A 161 -15.34 -14.66 -7.39
C ASP A 161 -14.86 -14.87 -5.94
N ALA A 162 -15.31 -14.02 -5.02
CA ALA A 162 -14.79 -14.02 -3.66
C ALA A 162 -15.03 -15.34 -2.91
N LYS A 163 -16.13 -16.05 -3.21
CA LYS A 163 -16.48 -17.33 -2.55
C LYS A 163 -15.71 -18.52 -3.11
N THR A 164 -15.47 -18.54 -4.42
CA THR A 164 -14.98 -19.74 -5.12
C THR A 164 -13.57 -19.62 -5.70
N GLY A 165 -13.02 -18.40 -5.79
CA GLY A 165 -11.74 -18.13 -6.45
C GLY A 165 -11.76 -18.28 -7.98
N LYS A 166 -12.93 -18.51 -8.59
CA LYS A 166 -13.04 -18.60 -10.05
C LYS A 166 -12.80 -17.22 -10.66
N VAL A 167 -11.98 -17.18 -11.72
CA VAL A 167 -11.75 -15.98 -12.51
C VAL A 167 -13.06 -15.57 -13.19
N LYS A 168 -13.51 -14.34 -12.93
CA LYS A 168 -14.64 -13.71 -13.64
C LYS A 168 -14.16 -13.05 -14.93
N TRP A 169 -13.07 -12.30 -14.84
CA TRP A 169 -12.42 -11.66 -15.97
C TRP A 169 -10.95 -11.34 -15.64
N SER A 170 -10.17 -11.04 -16.67
CA SER A 170 -8.84 -10.45 -16.54
C SER A 170 -8.59 -9.45 -17.65
N ALA A 171 -7.74 -8.46 -17.38
CA ALA A 171 -7.33 -7.45 -18.35
C ALA A 171 -5.82 -7.19 -18.26
N ARG A 172 -5.20 -6.86 -19.39
CA ARG A 172 -3.80 -6.46 -19.45
C ARG A 172 -3.70 -4.94 -19.27
N ASN A 173 -3.07 -4.50 -18.21
CA ASN A 173 -2.81 -3.09 -17.92
C ASN A 173 -1.39 -2.67 -18.34
N ALA A 174 -0.40 -3.56 -18.18
CA ALA A 174 1.01 -3.29 -18.33
C ALA A 174 1.72 -4.41 -19.11
N ASP A 175 2.88 -4.12 -19.71
CA ASP A 175 3.68 -5.07 -20.47
C ASP A 175 5.12 -5.17 -19.90
N PRO A 176 5.50 -6.28 -19.26
CA PRO A 176 6.86 -6.46 -18.74
C PRO A 176 7.95 -6.37 -19.80
N LYS A 177 7.67 -6.69 -21.06
CA LYS A 177 8.65 -6.63 -22.15
C LYS A 177 9.21 -5.22 -22.40
N ILE A 178 8.48 -4.20 -21.94
CA ILE A 178 8.94 -2.81 -22.01
C ILE A 178 9.23 -2.23 -20.61
N GLY A 179 9.35 -3.09 -19.58
CA GLY A 179 9.73 -2.67 -18.22
C GLY A 179 8.55 -2.34 -17.31
N GLN A 180 7.31 -2.58 -17.73
CA GLN A 180 6.11 -2.27 -16.94
C GLN A 180 5.75 -3.44 -16.02
N THR A 181 5.51 -3.14 -14.74
CA THR A 181 5.01 -4.10 -13.73
C THR A 181 3.89 -3.48 -12.91
N MET A 182 3.24 -4.29 -12.06
CA MET A 182 2.19 -3.84 -11.16
C MET A 182 2.45 -4.37 -9.75
N THR A 183 2.60 -3.47 -8.79
CA THR A 183 2.94 -3.78 -7.39
C THR A 183 1.95 -3.17 -6.38
N MET A 184 1.07 -2.29 -6.84
CA MET A 184 0.09 -1.56 -6.02
C MET A 184 -1.16 -2.40 -5.73
N ALA A 185 -1.81 -2.14 -4.59
CA ALA A 185 -3.18 -2.59 -4.36
C ALA A 185 -4.16 -1.79 -5.24
N PRO A 186 -5.13 -2.43 -5.92
CA PRO A 186 -6.17 -1.69 -6.62
C PRO A 186 -7.15 -1.02 -5.64
N LEU A 187 -7.87 0.00 -6.09
CA LEU A 187 -8.95 0.64 -5.34
C LEU A 187 -10.25 0.58 -6.16
N VAL A 188 -11.34 0.15 -5.53
CA VAL A 188 -12.67 0.19 -6.17
C VAL A 188 -13.41 1.45 -5.74
N ILE A 189 -13.94 2.19 -6.73
CA ILE A 189 -14.79 3.37 -6.56
C ILE A 189 -15.95 3.23 -7.53
N HIS A 190 -17.20 3.31 -7.07
CA HIS A 190 -18.40 3.05 -7.88
C HIS A 190 -18.27 1.66 -8.58
N ASP A 191 -18.49 1.60 -9.89
CA ASP A 191 -18.35 0.40 -10.71
C ASP A 191 -16.96 0.31 -11.39
N GLU A 192 -15.95 0.96 -10.82
CA GLU A 192 -14.62 1.05 -11.38
C GLU A 192 -13.56 0.50 -10.42
N VAL A 193 -12.62 -0.26 -10.94
CA VAL A 193 -11.39 -0.63 -10.26
C VAL A 193 -10.23 0.15 -10.87
N LEU A 194 -9.55 0.92 -10.02
CA LEU A 194 -8.41 1.75 -10.39
C LEU A 194 -7.11 1.01 -10.16
N THR A 195 -6.20 1.11 -11.10
CA THR A 195 -4.86 0.54 -11.01
C THR A 195 -3.85 1.37 -11.78
N GLY A 196 -2.61 1.37 -11.32
CA GLY A 196 -1.50 2.10 -11.90
C GLY A 196 -0.49 1.23 -12.64
N VAL A 197 0.75 1.73 -12.73
CA VAL A 197 1.89 1.05 -13.32
C VAL A 197 3.17 1.44 -12.58
N SER A 198 4.13 0.50 -12.49
CA SER A 198 5.50 0.68 -12.03
C SER A 198 6.47 0.59 -13.20
N GLY A 199 7.73 1.03 -13.03
CA GLY A 199 8.81 0.82 -14.00
C GLY A 199 9.48 2.11 -14.51
N ALA A 200 9.49 3.20 -13.73
CA ALA A 200 10.19 4.43 -14.09
C ALA A 200 11.66 4.18 -14.45
N GLU A 201 12.34 3.27 -13.74
CA GLU A 201 13.73 2.84 -13.93
C GLU A 201 13.98 2.13 -15.27
N TYR A 202 12.91 1.82 -16.00
CA TYR A 202 12.95 1.22 -17.34
C TYR A 202 12.46 2.19 -18.42
N GLY A 203 12.27 3.47 -18.07
CA GLY A 203 11.77 4.49 -19.01
C GLY A 203 10.28 4.34 -19.31
N VAL A 204 9.50 3.86 -18.35
CA VAL A 204 8.05 3.75 -18.45
C VAL A 204 7.40 5.10 -18.20
N ARG A 205 6.54 5.52 -19.11
CA ARG A 205 5.64 6.65 -18.91
C ARG A 205 4.47 6.23 -18.03
N GLY A 206 4.32 6.87 -16.86
CA GLY A 206 3.32 6.52 -15.86
C GLY A 206 1.87 6.83 -16.28
N TYR A 207 0.93 6.05 -15.73
CA TYR A 207 -0.51 6.26 -15.94
C TYR A 207 -1.34 5.61 -14.84
N LEU A 208 -2.57 6.11 -14.67
CA LEU A 208 -3.64 5.48 -13.90
C LEU A 208 -4.73 5.01 -14.87
N THR A 209 -5.27 3.81 -14.65
CA THR A 209 -6.32 3.21 -15.49
C THR A 209 -7.52 2.81 -14.64
N ALA A 210 -8.73 3.04 -15.14
CA ALA A 210 -9.98 2.52 -14.60
C ALA A 210 -10.52 1.39 -15.48
N TYR A 211 -10.95 0.32 -14.84
CA TYR A 211 -11.65 -0.81 -15.46
C TYR A 211 -13.02 -0.97 -14.83
N ASN A 212 -14.03 -1.28 -15.62
CA ASN A 212 -15.34 -1.65 -15.09
C ASN A 212 -15.24 -2.96 -14.29
N ILE A 213 -15.72 -2.96 -13.04
CA ILE A 213 -15.56 -4.10 -12.11
C ILE A 213 -16.24 -5.39 -12.58
N HIS A 214 -17.32 -5.29 -13.37
CA HIS A 214 -18.10 -6.45 -13.80
C HIS A 214 -17.57 -7.07 -15.09
N THR A 215 -17.01 -6.23 -16.00
CA THR A 215 -16.64 -6.66 -17.36
C THR A 215 -15.14 -6.70 -17.64
N GLY A 216 -14.32 -6.03 -16.81
CA GLY A 216 -12.89 -5.84 -17.07
C GLY A 216 -12.60 -4.92 -18.26
N LYS A 217 -13.61 -4.22 -18.81
CA LYS A 217 -13.41 -3.27 -19.92
C LYS A 217 -12.74 -1.99 -19.37
N GLN A 218 -11.66 -1.56 -20.03
CA GLN A 218 -11.04 -0.28 -19.73
C GLN A 218 -12.04 0.85 -20.00
N MET A 219 -12.27 1.70 -19.01
CA MET A 219 -13.13 2.86 -19.10
C MET A 219 -12.35 4.10 -19.50
N TRP A 220 -11.24 4.34 -18.83
CA TRP A 220 -10.30 5.39 -19.19
C TRP A 220 -8.87 5.04 -18.75
N ARG A 221 -7.90 5.75 -19.34
CA ARG A 221 -6.50 5.80 -18.91
C ARG A 221 -6.03 7.25 -18.97
N ALA A 222 -5.32 7.68 -17.94
CA ALA A 222 -4.75 9.01 -17.85
C ALA A 222 -3.26 8.92 -17.53
N TYR A 223 -2.43 9.50 -18.38
CA TYR A 223 -0.98 9.54 -18.20
C TYR A 223 -0.56 10.65 -17.22
N SER A 224 0.64 10.54 -16.69
CA SER A 224 1.21 11.54 -15.77
C SER A 224 1.92 12.67 -16.51
N GLU A 225 2.51 12.40 -17.66
CA GLU A 225 3.22 13.38 -18.51
C GLU A 225 2.72 13.33 -19.95
N GLY A 226 2.97 14.42 -20.71
CA GLY A 226 2.71 14.50 -22.15
C GLY A 226 1.62 15.49 -22.54
N PRO A 227 0.91 15.26 -23.66
CA PRO A 227 -0.18 16.12 -24.12
C PRO A 227 -1.36 16.18 -23.13
N ASP A 228 -2.03 17.32 -23.03
CA ASP A 228 -3.18 17.52 -22.13
C ASP A 228 -4.28 16.46 -22.33
N SER A 229 -4.50 16.00 -23.57
CA SER A 229 -5.46 14.95 -23.90
C SER A 229 -5.12 13.60 -23.23
N ASP A 230 -3.85 13.26 -23.19
CA ASP A 230 -3.38 12.02 -22.57
C ASP A 230 -3.48 12.08 -21.05
N LEU A 231 -3.17 13.25 -20.47
CA LEU A 231 -3.30 13.51 -19.05
C LEU A 231 -4.77 13.63 -18.62
N LYS A 232 -5.70 13.78 -19.57
CA LYS A 232 -7.09 14.17 -19.31
C LYS A 232 -7.16 15.46 -18.47
N PHE A 233 -6.30 16.41 -18.77
CA PHE A 233 -6.29 17.74 -18.21
C PHE A 233 -7.12 18.67 -19.08
N ASN A 234 -7.95 19.49 -18.44
CA ASN A 234 -8.61 20.59 -19.09
C ASN A 234 -7.80 21.88 -18.84
N PRO A 235 -7.14 22.45 -19.87
CA PRO A 235 -6.22 23.58 -19.69
C PRO A 235 -6.83 24.81 -19.00
N SER A 236 -8.16 24.98 -19.10
CA SER A 236 -8.90 26.12 -18.53
C SER A 236 -9.59 25.83 -17.22
N LYS A 237 -9.68 24.55 -16.80
CA LYS A 237 -10.40 24.12 -15.59
C LYS A 237 -9.55 23.41 -14.57
N THR A 238 -8.62 22.52 -15.03
CA THR A 238 -7.70 21.82 -14.13
C THR A 238 -6.82 22.84 -13.40
N ILE A 239 -6.84 22.84 -12.08
CA ILE A 239 -6.14 23.83 -11.25
C ILE A 239 -4.70 23.35 -10.98
N ASN A 240 -3.74 24.24 -11.10
CA ASN A 240 -2.42 24.08 -10.51
C ASN A 240 -2.49 24.50 -9.04
N GLY A 241 -2.44 23.54 -8.12
CA GLY A 241 -2.59 23.78 -6.68
C GLY A 241 -1.55 24.75 -6.09
N ALA A 242 -0.36 24.81 -6.67
CA ALA A 242 0.68 25.75 -6.23
C ALA A 242 0.35 27.22 -6.54
N THR A 243 -0.38 27.49 -7.62
CA THR A 243 -0.70 28.85 -8.09
C THR A 243 -2.16 29.23 -7.89
N GLY A 244 -3.07 28.27 -7.66
CA GLY A 244 -4.51 28.46 -7.62
C GLY A 244 -5.13 28.85 -8.97
N LYS A 245 -4.39 28.72 -10.08
CA LYS A 245 -4.80 29.09 -11.44
C LYS A 245 -4.93 27.84 -12.31
N PRO A 246 -5.71 27.89 -13.41
CA PRO A 246 -5.71 26.83 -14.40
C PRO A 246 -4.30 26.51 -14.90
N VAL A 247 -4.03 25.22 -15.14
CA VAL A 247 -2.72 24.73 -15.60
C VAL A 247 -2.26 25.34 -16.96
N GLY A 248 -3.22 25.73 -17.79
CA GLY A 248 -2.97 26.22 -19.14
C GLY A 248 -2.65 25.09 -20.14
N LYS A 249 -2.62 25.47 -21.42
CA LYS A 249 -2.34 24.53 -22.52
C LYS A 249 -0.93 23.96 -22.43
N ASP A 250 -0.77 22.67 -22.74
CA ASP A 250 0.51 21.95 -22.80
C ASP A 250 1.33 22.07 -21.49
N SER A 251 0.64 22.05 -20.35
CA SER A 251 1.24 22.31 -19.03
C SER A 251 2.37 21.34 -18.67
N SER A 252 2.28 20.09 -19.10
CA SER A 252 3.37 19.11 -18.99
C SER A 252 4.44 19.35 -20.05
N LEU A 253 4.10 19.36 -21.33
CA LEU A 253 5.05 19.42 -22.44
C LEU A 253 6.02 20.60 -22.36
N LYS A 254 5.58 21.76 -21.89
CA LYS A 254 6.41 22.96 -21.72
C LYS A 254 7.55 22.80 -20.71
N THR A 255 7.48 21.80 -19.88
CA THR A 255 8.44 21.55 -18.79
C THR A 255 9.42 20.41 -19.10
N TRP A 256 9.33 19.84 -20.29
CA TRP A 256 10.20 18.77 -20.78
C TRP A 256 11.00 19.20 -22.00
N LYS A 257 12.25 18.74 -22.11
CA LYS A 257 13.07 18.93 -23.30
C LYS A 257 12.68 17.90 -24.37
N GLY A 258 12.17 18.38 -25.51
CA GLY A 258 11.83 17.52 -26.63
C GLY A 258 10.89 16.38 -26.25
N ASP A 259 11.25 15.16 -26.60
CA ASP A 259 10.44 13.96 -26.40
C ASP A 259 10.75 13.18 -25.11
N GLN A 260 11.53 13.75 -24.19
CA GLN A 260 11.91 13.05 -22.94
C GLN A 260 10.70 12.61 -22.10
N TRP A 261 9.60 13.35 -22.16
CA TRP A 261 8.34 12.96 -21.50
C TRP A 261 7.81 11.58 -21.92
N LYS A 262 8.19 11.05 -23.09
CA LYS A 262 7.81 9.71 -23.55
C LYS A 262 8.44 8.59 -22.71
N LEU A 263 9.57 8.90 -22.08
CA LEU A 263 10.31 8.04 -21.15
C LEU A 263 10.24 8.63 -19.73
N GLY A 264 9.15 9.34 -19.44
CA GLY A 264 9.08 10.35 -18.41
C GLY A 264 9.04 9.84 -16.96
N GLY A 265 8.75 8.58 -16.70
CA GLY A 265 8.48 8.14 -15.34
C GLY A 265 7.08 8.52 -14.88
N GLY A 266 6.95 9.20 -13.74
CA GLY A 266 5.64 9.57 -13.19
C GLY A 266 4.71 8.39 -12.96
N THR A 267 5.26 7.23 -12.64
CA THR A 267 4.52 5.98 -12.42
C THR A 267 3.65 6.07 -11.17
N THR A 268 2.58 5.27 -11.09
CA THR A 268 1.49 5.44 -10.12
C THR A 268 1.32 4.17 -9.28
N TRP A 269 2.43 3.64 -8.79
CA TRP A 269 2.51 2.35 -8.11
C TRP A 269 2.19 2.39 -6.59
N GLY A 270 1.78 3.57 -6.07
CA GLY A 270 1.53 3.78 -4.65
C GLY A 270 0.07 3.59 -4.23
N TRP A 271 -0.38 4.46 -3.33
CA TRP A 271 -1.68 4.41 -2.71
C TRP A 271 -2.68 5.36 -3.38
N TYR A 272 -3.96 5.01 -3.26
CA TYR A 272 -5.08 5.81 -3.76
C TYR A 272 -6.02 6.11 -2.61
N SER A 273 -6.51 7.35 -2.50
CA SER A 273 -7.58 7.75 -1.58
C SER A 273 -8.73 8.41 -2.34
N TYR A 274 -9.92 8.42 -1.75
CA TYR A 274 -11.11 8.93 -2.41
C TYR A 274 -11.97 9.75 -1.45
N ASP A 275 -12.44 10.91 -1.90
CA ASP A 275 -13.44 11.71 -1.20
C ASP A 275 -14.79 11.57 -1.90
N PRO A 276 -15.77 10.86 -1.32
CA PRO A 276 -17.08 10.67 -1.93
C PRO A 276 -17.94 11.96 -1.98
N LYS A 277 -17.64 12.97 -1.15
CA LYS A 277 -18.36 14.25 -1.17
C LYS A 277 -17.93 15.13 -2.35
N LEU A 278 -16.65 15.08 -2.69
CA LEU A 278 -16.08 15.82 -3.82
C LEU A 278 -16.08 15.01 -5.12
N ASN A 279 -16.30 13.70 -5.03
CA ASN A 279 -16.12 12.72 -6.10
C ASN A 279 -14.73 12.83 -6.75
N LEU A 280 -13.69 12.85 -5.90
CA LEU A 280 -12.29 12.96 -6.32
C LEU A 280 -11.47 11.81 -5.75
N VAL A 281 -10.72 11.13 -6.63
CA VAL A 281 -9.63 10.22 -6.27
C VAL A 281 -8.31 10.99 -6.27
N TYR A 282 -7.49 10.75 -5.25
CA TYR A 282 -6.16 11.35 -5.08
C TYR A 282 -5.10 10.28 -5.15
N TYR A 283 -4.03 10.57 -5.87
CA TYR A 283 -2.88 9.68 -5.99
C TYR A 283 -1.62 10.46 -6.32
N GLY A 284 -0.48 9.86 -5.99
CA GLY A 284 0.83 10.42 -6.31
C GLY A 284 1.40 9.86 -7.60
N THR A 285 2.29 10.63 -8.22
CA THR A 285 3.10 10.22 -9.37
C THR A 285 4.57 10.13 -8.96
N GLY A 286 5.28 9.14 -9.48
CA GLY A 286 6.67 8.86 -9.15
C GLY A 286 7.67 9.82 -9.80
N ASN A 287 8.93 9.47 -9.63
CA ASN A 287 10.08 10.20 -10.16
C ASN A 287 10.05 10.33 -11.69
N PRO A 288 10.66 11.38 -12.27
CA PRO A 288 10.85 11.47 -13.71
C PRO A 288 11.98 10.54 -14.18
N GLY A 289 11.80 9.91 -15.33
CA GLY A 289 12.87 9.13 -15.99
C GLY A 289 13.82 10.05 -16.79
N THR A 290 15.11 9.87 -16.79
CA THR A 290 15.96 9.02 -15.95
C THR A 290 16.27 9.71 -14.61
N TRP A 291 16.98 9.03 -13.71
CA TRP A 291 17.53 9.65 -12.48
C TRP A 291 18.61 10.73 -12.76
N ASN A 292 19.11 10.85 -13.99
CA ASN A 292 20.01 11.92 -14.40
C ASN A 292 19.23 13.21 -14.79
N PRO A 293 19.17 14.25 -13.93
CA PRO A 293 18.40 15.46 -14.21
C PRO A 293 18.97 16.26 -15.37
N THR A 294 20.27 16.13 -15.70
CA THR A 294 20.91 16.81 -16.83
C THR A 294 20.32 16.37 -18.16
N ALA A 295 19.84 15.13 -18.27
CA ALA A 295 19.21 14.61 -19.49
C ALA A 295 17.82 15.20 -19.76
N ARG A 296 17.14 15.70 -18.74
CA ARG A 296 15.75 16.17 -18.78
C ARG A 296 15.55 17.53 -18.09
N PRO A 297 16.20 18.60 -18.59
CA PRO A 297 16.03 19.94 -18.01
C PRO A 297 14.58 20.40 -18.04
N GLY A 298 14.20 21.25 -17.09
CA GLY A 298 12.84 21.74 -16.85
C GLY A 298 12.21 21.10 -15.62
N ASP A 299 11.01 21.53 -15.25
CA ASP A 299 10.33 21.07 -14.03
C ASP A 299 9.81 19.61 -14.13
N ASN A 300 9.73 19.05 -15.34
CA ASN A 300 9.26 17.69 -15.63
C ASN A 300 7.84 17.40 -15.07
N ALA A 301 6.93 18.35 -15.23
CA ALA A 301 5.56 18.18 -14.76
C ALA A 301 4.82 17.14 -15.65
N TRP A 302 4.02 16.25 -15.06
CA TRP A 302 3.58 16.18 -13.68
C TRP A 302 4.11 14.89 -13.02
N SER A 303 5.39 14.63 -13.13
CA SER A 303 6.07 13.72 -12.19
C SER A 303 6.14 14.36 -10.81
N MET A 304 6.39 13.58 -9.77
CA MET A 304 6.50 14.06 -8.37
C MET A 304 5.31 14.90 -7.92
N SER A 305 4.10 14.50 -8.29
CA SER A 305 2.89 15.30 -8.13
C SER A 305 1.78 14.52 -7.44
N ILE A 306 0.92 15.22 -6.72
CA ILE A 306 -0.40 14.73 -6.32
C ILE A 306 -1.39 15.20 -7.38
N ILE A 307 -2.21 14.27 -7.90
CA ILE A 307 -3.26 14.57 -8.87
C ILE A 307 -4.60 14.15 -8.28
N ALA A 308 -5.60 15.05 -8.35
CA ALA A 308 -6.99 14.77 -8.02
C ALA A 308 -7.79 14.61 -9.31
N ARG A 309 -8.56 13.51 -9.41
CA ARG A 309 -9.37 13.20 -10.60
C ARG A 309 -10.80 12.84 -10.21
N ASN A 310 -11.72 13.17 -11.10
CA ASN A 310 -13.02 12.54 -11.11
C ASN A 310 -12.87 11.06 -11.52
N PRO A 311 -13.26 10.07 -10.70
CA PRO A 311 -13.08 8.66 -11.03
C PRO A 311 -13.89 8.22 -12.24
N ASP A 312 -15.11 8.76 -12.46
CA ASP A 312 -16.02 8.31 -13.52
C ASP A 312 -15.51 8.70 -14.93
N THR A 313 -14.80 9.85 -15.03
CA THR A 313 -14.34 10.40 -16.32
C THR A 313 -12.83 10.34 -16.52
N GLY A 314 -12.09 10.24 -15.44
CA GLY A 314 -10.63 10.38 -15.40
C GLY A 314 -10.15 11.83 -15.61
N GLU A 315 -11.04 12.84 -15.71
CA GLU A 315 -10.65 14.24 -15.85
C GLU A 315 -10.04 14.76 -14.53
N ALA A 316 -8.89 15.44 -14.63
CA ALA A 316 -8.23 15.99 -13.46
C ALA A 316 -8.86 17.30 -13.00
N ALA A 317 -9.19 17.40 -11.71
CA ALA A 317 -9.63 18.60 -11.06
C ALA A 317 -8.46 19.54 -10.74
N TRP A 318 -7.39 18.98 -10.19
CA TRP A 318 -6.18 19.73 -9.87
C TRP A 318 -4.93 18.83 -9.84
N ALA A 319 -3.75 19.47 -9.90
CA ALA A 319 -2.46 18.83 -9.70
C ALA A 319 -1.53 19.75 -8.90
N PHE A 320 -0.70 19.17 -8.02
CA PHE A 320 0.30 19.87 -7.22
C PHE A 320 1.63 19.13 -7.33
N GLN A 321 2.68 19.79 -7.86
CA GLN A 321 4.01 19.20 -7.99
C GLN A 321 4.85 19.51 -6.75
N MET A 322 5.30 18.47 -6.03
CA MET A 322 6.04 18.57 -4.78
C MET A 322 7.54 18.80 -4.99
N THR A 323 8.12 18.12 -5.96
CA THR A 323 9.56 18.21 -6.28
C THR A 323 9.77 18.45 -7.76
N PRO A 324 9.67 19.73 -8.25
CA PRO A 324 10.02 20.09 -9.62
C PRO A 324 11.48 19.75 -9.91
N HIS A 325 11.77 19.22 -11.11
CA HIS A 325 13.10 18.83 -11.54
C HIS A 325 13.81 17.87 -10.57
N ASP A 326 13.07 16.88 -10.08
CA ASP A 326 13.62 15.89 -9.15
C ASP A 326 14.90 15.26 -9.70
N GLY A 327 15.98 15.31 -8.93
CA GLY A 327 17.29 14.74 -9.22
C GLY A 327 17.75 13.73 -8.18
N TRP A 328 16.84 13.24 -7.32
CA TRP A 328 17.15 12.43 -6.15
C TRP A 328 16.36 11.12 -6.06
N ASP A 329 15.44 10.88 -7.01
CA ASP A 329 14.50 9.77 -7.00
C ASP A 329 13.51 9.85 -5.82
N TYR A 330 12.95 11.02 -5.61
CA TYR A 330 11.89 11.20 -4.61
C TYR A 330 10.52 10.94 -5.22
N ASP A 331 10.03 9.72 -5.14
CA ASP A 331 8.70 9.34 -5.62
C ASP A 331 7.58 9.98 -4.80
N GLY A 332 6.63 10.63 -5.45
CA GLY A 332 5.46 11.22 -4.79
C GLY A 332 4.28 10.27 -4.59
N VAL A 333 4.50 8.95 -4.57
CA VAL A 333 3.45 7.91 -4.63
C VAL A 333 2.89 7.48 -3.28
N ASN A 334 3.41 8.01 -2.18
CA ASN A 334 2.97 7.68 -0.84
C ASN A 334 1.48 7.98 -0.65
N GLU A 335 0.90 7.49 0.43
CA GLU A 335 -0.52 7.70 0.72
C GLU A 335 -0.86 9.17 0.94
N SER A 336 -2.03 9.57 0.47
CA SER A 336 -2.67 10.85 0.75
C SER A 336 -3.79 10.62 1.76
N ILE A 337 -3.56 10.99 3.04
CA ILE A 337 -4.52 10.77 4.12
C ILE A 337 -5.50 11.95 4.16
N LEU A 338 -6.80 11.65 4.03
CA LEU A 338 -7.85 12.68 4.00
C LEU A 338 -8.40 12.91 5.42
N THR A 339 -8.35 14.16 5.88
CA THR A 339 -8.87 14.56 7.18
C THR A 339 -9.56 15.92 7.08
N ASP A 340 -10.41 16.24 8.06
CA ASP A 340 -10.89 17.60 8.27
C ASP A 340 -10.07 18.20 9.41
N THR A 341 -9.29 19.23 9.11
CA THR A 341 -8.26 19.76 10.01
C THR A 341 -8.49 21.24 10.27
N THR A 342 -8.37 21.66 11.51
CA THR A 342 -8.44 23.07 11.89
C THR A 342 -7.11 23.77 11.56
N ILE A 343 -7.11 24.68 10.59
CA ILE A 343 -5.97 25.51 10.18
C ILE A 343 -6.33 26.98 10.42
N ASP A 344 -5.51 27.67 11.24
CA ASP A 344 -5.73 29.10 11.58
C ASP A 344 -7.16 29.40 12.06
N GLY A 345 -7.72 28.48 12.86
CA GLY A 345 -9.08 28.60 13.43
C GLY A 345 -10.23 28.26 12.47
N LYS A 346 -9.95 27.75 11.27
CA LYS A 346 -10.95 27.32 10.28
C LYS A 346 -10.82 25.82 10.01
N ASP A 347 -11.93 25.12 9.95
CA ASP A 347 -11.96 23.73 9.53
C ASP A 347 -11.87 23.65 8.00
N VAL A 348 -10.88 22.93 7.53
CA VAL A 348 -10.56 22.75 6.13
C VAL A 348 -10.53 21.26 5.81
N PRO A 349 -11.17 20.83 4.72
CA PRO A 349 -10.98 19.46 4.22
C PRO A 349 -9.57 19.33 3.66
N THR A 350 -8.69 18.61 4.40
CA THR A 350 -7.27 18.51 4.08
C THR A 350 -6.91 17.15 3.50
N LEU A 351 -5.82 17.16 2.73
CA LEU A 351 -5.06 16.02 2.32
C LEU A 351 -3.67 16.18 2.93
N THR A 352 -3.25 15.22 3.75
CA THR A 352 -1.89 15.18 4.32
C THR A 352 -1.08 14.10 3.61
N HIS A 353 0.10 14.48 3.09
CA HIS A 353 0.99 13.61 2.34
C HIS A 353 2.42 13.70 2.90
N PHE A 354 2.96 12.57 3.33
CA PHE A 354 4.34 12.44 3.78
C PHE A 354 5.19 11.99 2.59
N ASP A 355 5.85 12.93 1.93
CA ASP A 355 6.57 12.67 0.69
C ASP A 355 7.98 12.10 0.93
N ARG A 356 8.52 11.29 0.00
CA ARG A 356 9.90 10.80 0.07
C ARG A 356 10.91 11.92 0.27
N ASN A 357 10.66 13.10 -0.27
CA ASN A 357 11.53 14.27 -0.15
C ASN A 357 11.74 14.78 1.30
N GLY A 358 11.03 14.20 2.28
CA GLY A 358 11.18 14.48 3.71
C GLY A 358 10.27 15.59 4.23
N PHE A 359 9.37 16.13 3.41
CA PHE A 359 8.35 17.09 3.82
C PHE A 359 6.97 16.44 3.92
N ALA A 360 6.23 16.81 4.98
CA ALA A 360 4.80 16.56 5.12
C ALA A 360 4.05 17.74 4.53
N TYR A 361 3.26 17.50 3.49
CA TYR A 361 2.42 18.50 2.83
C TYR A 361 1.00 18.41 3.36
N VAL A 362 0.40 19.55 3.72
CA VAL A 362 -1.03 19.66 4.03
C VAL A 362 -1.66 20.54 2.97
N LEU A 363 -2.49 19.93 2.14
CA LEU A 363 -3.20 20.60 1.04
C LEU A 363 -4.69 20.71 1.35
N ASP A 364 -5.34 21.77 0.87
CA ASP A 364 -6.78 21.77 0.70
C ASP A 364 -7.15 20.78 -0.40
N ARG A 365 -7.89 19.72 -0.06
CA ARG A 365 -8.16 18.64 -1.02
C ARG A 365 -9.17 19.00 -2.10
N ARG A 366 -9.82 20.19 -2.00
CA ARG A 366 -10.77 20.69 -3.01
C ARG A 366 -10.07 21.21 -4.27
N ASP A 367 -8.89 21.85 -4.12
CA ASP A 367 -8.20 22.57 -5.19
C ASP A 367 -6.68 22.38 -5.20
N GLY A 368 -6.13 21.62 -4.25
CA GLY A 368 -4.71 21.35 -4.13
C GLY A 368 -3.89 22.50 -3.54
N HIS A 369 -4.52 23.54 -2.98
CA HIS A 369 -3.81 24.68 -2.37
C HIS A 369 -2.96 24.24 -1.18
N LEU A 370 -1.67 24.64 -1.17
CA LEU A 370 -0.72 24.30 -0.11
C LEU A 370 -0.98 25.15 1.15
N LEU A 371 -1.37 24.50 2.24
CA LEU A 371 -1.65 25.14 3.52
C LEU A 371 -0.46 25.12 4.47
N ARG A 372 0.23 23.97 4.56
CA ARG A 372 1.43 23.76 5.40
C ARG A 372 2.39 22.81 4.71
N ALA A 373 3.68 22.99 5.00
CA ALA A 373 4.73 22.04 4.65
C ALA A 373 5.84 22.09 5.69
N HIS A 374 6.09 20.98 6.36
CA HIS A 374 7.10 20.86 7.39
C HIS A 374 7.96 19.63 7.17
N SER A 375 9.28 19.73 7.45
CA SER A 375 10.12 18.53 7.48
C SER A 375 9.65 17.62 8.63
N TYR A 376 9.45 16.33 8.32
CA TYR A 376 9.15 15.31 9.33
C TYR A 376 10.35 14.43 9.67
N ILE A 377 11.50 14.68 9.03
CA ILE A 377 12.78 14.04 9.33
C ILE A 377 13.80 15.07 9.86
N PRO A 378 14.69 14.67 10.77
CA PRO A 378 15.57 15.64 11.44
C PRO A 378 16.74 16.13 10.59
N ASN A 379 17.18 15.33 9.60
CA ASN A 379 18.47 15.52 8.92
C ASN A 379 18.33 15.93 7.44
N LEU A 380 17.20 16.54 7.08
CA LEU A 380 16.92 17.01 5.72
C LEU A 380 17.91 18.11 5.32
N ASN A 381 18.55 17.95 4.14
CA ASN A 381 19.55 18.91 3.67
C ASN A 381 19.50 19.26 2.18
N TRP A 382 18.70 18.53 1.37
CA TRP A 382 18.56 18.83 -0.07
C TRP A 382 17.79 20.14 -0.33
N ALA A 383 16.92 20.52 0.58
CA ALA A 383 16.16 21.78 0.58
C ALA A 383 16.03 22.33 2.00
N SER A 384 15.94 23.65 2.15
CA SER A 384 15.80 24.27 3.47
C SER A 384 14.34 24.38 3.93
N LYS A 385 13.40 24.50 3.02
CA LYS A 385 11.95 24.61 3.25
C LYS A 385 11.18 24.49 1.94
N ILE A 386 9.86 24.37 2.06
CA ILE A 386 8.92 24.64 0.97
C ILE A 386 8.43 26.09 1.10
N ASP A 387 8.56 26.88 0.06
CA ASP A 387 7.97 28.21 0.02
C ASP A 387 6.45 28.09 -0.17
N LEU A 388 5.67 28.37 0.88
CA LEU A 388 4.21 28.23 0.86
C LEU A 388 3.53 29.11 -0.20
N ARG A 389 4.17 30.23 -0.59
CA ARG A 389 3.62 31.14 -1.62
C ARG A 389 3.73 30.58 -3.04
N THR A 390 4.75 29.77 -3.30
CA THR A 390 5.02 29.22 -4.64
C THR A 390 4.81 27.72 -4.72
N GLY A 391 4.65 27.04 -3.58
CA GLY A 391 4.60 25.58 -3.47
C GLY A 391 5.93 24.89 -3.78
N ARG A 392 7.03 25.63 -3.99
CA ARG A 392 8.32 25.09 -4.46
C ARG A 392 9.32 24.90 -3.31
N PRO A 393 10.16 23.85 -3.38
CA PRO A 393 11.27 23.71 -2.45
C PRO A 393 12.33 24.81 -2.68
N VAL A 394 12.92 25.28 -1.60
CA VAL A 394 14.14 26.14 -1.61
C VAL A 394 15.33 25.18 -1.58
N VAL A 395 15.76 24.76 -2.77
CA VAL A 395 16.78 23.72 -2.97
C VAL A 395 18.16 24.23 -2.53
N ASN A 396 18.92 23.34 -1.85
CA ASN A 396 20.34 23.55 -1.61
C ASN A 396 21.14 23.17 -2.89
N ALA A 397 21.74 24.15 -3.52
CA ALA A 397 22.47 23.97 -4.77
C ALA A 397 23.62 22.94 -4.68
N ASP A 398 24.25 22.81 -3.50
CA ASP A 398 25.33 21.84 -3.28
C ASP A 398 24.85 20.38 -3.21
N LYS A 399 23.55 20.19 -3.05
CA LYS A 399 22.89 18.85 -3.03
C LYS A 399 22.17 18.52 -4.33
N MET A 400 22.14 19.44 -5.29
CA MET A 400 21.56 19.16 -6.62
C MET A 400 22.49 18.24 -7.42
N THR A 401 21.94 17.11 -7.87
CA THR A 401 22.68 16.13 -8.65
C THR A 401 22.86 16.61 -10.09
N LYS A 402 23.95 16.20 -10.74
CA LYS A 402 24.24 16.48 -12.13
C LYS A 402 25.17 15.44 -12.73
N GLU A 403 25.11 15.28 -14.04
CA GLU A 403 25.94 14.31 -14.76
C GLU A 403 27.44 14.51 -14.48
N GLY A 404 28.14 13.39 -14.22
CA GLY A 404 29.58 13.34 -13.99
C GLY A 404 30.05 13.82 -12.62
N VAL A 405 29.14 14.30 -11.75
CA VAL A 405 29.49 14.76 -10.39
C VAL A 405 28.97 13.78 -9.36
N ASN A 406 29.84 13.37 -8.45
CA ASN A 406 29.45 12.58 -7.29
C ASN A 406 29.06 13.54 -6.14
N VAL A 407 27.76 13.75 -5.95
CA VAL A 407 27.21 14.57 -4.86
C VAL A 407 27.11 13.70 -3.60
N LYS A 408 27.66 14.22 -2.50
CA LYS A 408 27.81 13.47 -1.23
C LYS A 408 26.78 13.90 -0.19
N ASP A 409 26.47 12.97 0.71
CA ASP A 409 25.68 13.24 1.91
C ASP A 409 24.35 13.94 1.62
N ILE A 410 23.59 13.46 0.64
CA ILE A 410 22.23 13.93 0.38
C ILE A 410 21.29 13.25 1.37
N CYS A 411 20.51 14.01 2.13
CA CYS A 411 19.54 13.51 3.11
C CYS A 411 18.16 14.15 2.91
N PRO A 412 17.11 13.34 2.79
CA PRO A 412 17.13 11.87 2.75
C PRO A 412 17.78 11.35 1.47
N GLY A 413 18.17 10.07 1.45
CA GLY A 413 18.52 9.37 0.22
C GLY A 413 17.29 9.01 -0.61
N SER A 414 17.47 8.30 -1.73
CA SER A 414 16.40 7.95 -2.67
C SER A 414 15.26 7.12 -2.04
N GLN A 415 15.53 6.34 -0.98
CA GLN A 415 14.45 5.69 -0.21
C GLN A 415 13.59 6.68 0.60
N GLY A 416 13.94 7.95 0.56
CA GLY A 416 13.16 9.04 1.15
C GLY A 416 13.16 9.09 2.67
N GLY A 417 12.51 10.11 3.21
CA GLY A 417 12.16 10.19 4.63
C GLY A 417 11.15 9.12 5.04
N LYS A 418 10.38 8.62 4.09
CA LYS A 418 9.52 7.42 4.11
C LYS A 418 9.30 6.97 2.66
N ASP A 419 9.05 5.68 2.45
CA ASP A 419 8.68 5.12 1.15
C ASP A 419 7.18 4.74 1.15
N GLN A 420 6.81 3.63 0.58
CA GLN A 420 5.44 3.15 0.39
C GLN A 420 4.71 2.76 1.70
N GLN A 421 5.40 2.50 2.79
CA GLN A 421 4.81 2.08 4.06
C GLN A 421 3.85 3.15 4.60
N PRO A 422 2.54 2.82 4.77
CA PRO A 422 1.56 3.85 5.08
C PRO A 422 1.61 4.29 6.55
N ALA A 423 1.46 5.61 6.77
CA ALA A 423 1.20 6.18 8.06
C ALA A 423 -0.24 5.89 8.52
N SER A 424 -0.53 6.12 9.80
CA SER A 424 -1.87 6.08 10.36
C SER A 424 -2.23 7.39 11.04
N TYR A 425 -3.51 7.78 10.99
CA TYR A 425 -4.03 8.99 11.62
C TYR A 425 -4.99 8.64 12.75
N ASP A 426 -4.79 9.23 13.94
CA ASP A 426 -5.75 9.12 15.04
C ASP A 426 -6.61 10.39 15.14
N PRO A 427 -7.95 10.28 14.96
CA PRO A 427 -8.84 11.42 15.00
C PRO A 427 -8.97 12.07 16.40
N ALA A 428 -8.69 11.33 17.48
CA ALA A 428 -8.78 11.84 18.84
C ALA A 428 -7.61 12.77 19.19
N SER A 429 -6.38 12.36 18.91
CA SER A 429 -5.17 13.16 19.13
C SER A 429 -4.87 14.11 17.98
N LYS A 430 -5.45 13.90 16.81
CA LYS A 430 -5.14 14.60 15.55
C LYS A 430 -3.68 14.45 15.11
N LEU A 431 -3.00 13.39 15.57
CA LEU A 431 -1.62 13.08 15.23
C LEU A 431 -1.55 12.01 14.15
N PHE A 432 -0.47 12.08 13.39
CA PHE A 432 -0.06 11.05 12.44
C PHE A 432 1.06 10.20 13.04
N TYR A 433 0.96 8.90 12.87
CA TYR A 433 1.96 7.92 13.32
C TYR A 433 2.67 7.38 12.08
N VAL A 434 3.92 7.80 11.92
CA VAL A 434 4.64 7.71 10.65
C VAL A 434 5.87 6.85 10.79
N PRO A 435 5.96 5.72 10.05
CA PRO A 435 7.20 4.98 9.90
C PRO A 435 8.15 5.77 8.99
N THR A 436 9.36 6.10 9.46
CA THR A 436 10.31 6.93 8.72
C THR A 436 11.67 6.28 8.54
N ASN A 437 12.38 6.72 7.50
CA ASN A 437 13.75 6.34 7.20
C ASN A 437 14.70 7.45 7.63
N ASN A 438 15.89 7.06 8.11
CA ASN A 438 16.97 7.97 8.49
C ASN A 438 18.23 7.62 7.70
N VAL A 439 18.12 7.69 6.38
CA VAL A 439 19.11 7.25 5.40
C VAL A 439 19.51 8.43 4.52
N CYS A 440 20.81 8.55 4.27
CA CYS A 440 21.40 9.49 3.32
C CYS A 440 22.08 8.74 2.17
N GLU A 441 22.57 9.46 1.19
CA GLU A 441 23.22 8.84 0.02
C GLU A 441 24.35 9.65 -0.57
N ASP A 442 25.24 8.96 -1.27
CA ASP A 442 26.11 9.49 -2.30
C ASP A 442 25.50 9.18 -3.67
N TYR A 443 25.46 10.14 -4.55
CA TYR A 443 24.76 10.06 -5.83
C TYR A 443 25.62 10.55 -6.98
N GLN A 444 25.81 9.71 -8.00
CA GLN A 444 26.53 10.06 -9.21
C GLN A 444 25.70 9.79 -10.45
N ALA A 445 25.19 10.85 -11.08
CA ALA A 445 24.44 10.74 -12.31
C ALA A 445 25.37 10.50 -13.51
N PHE A 446 24.90 9.72 -14.48
CA PHE A 446 25.60 9.46 -15.75
C PHE A 446 24.61 9.35 -16.91
N SER A 447 25.10 9.51 -18.14
CA SER A 447 24.27 9.36 -19.34
C SER A 447 23.88 7.90 -19.57
N ALA A 448 22.58 7.63 -19.70
CA ALA A 448 22.04 6.32 -20.05
C ALA A 448 21.36 6.34 -21.42
N LYS A 449 21.39 5.21 -22.13
CA LYS A 449 20.66 5.04 -23.39
C LYS A 449 19.44 4.16 -23.15
N TYR A 450 18.29 4.62 -23.60
CA TYR A 450 17.06 3.86 -23.52
C TYR A 450 17.07 2.63 -24.43
N LYS A 451 16.64 1.51 -23.85
CA LYS A 451 16.30 0.29 -24.57
C LYS A 451 15.13 -0.39 -23.83
N ALA A 452 14.04 -0.63 -24.54
CA ALA A 452 12.83 -1.22 -23.94
C ALA A 452 13.13 -2.53 -23.17
N GLY A 453 12.60 -2.66 -21.95
CA GLY A 453 12.82 -3.82 -21.07
C GLY A 453 14.21 -3.89 -20.42
N PHE A 454 15.04 -2.85 -20.55
CA PHE A 454 16.35 -2.75 -19.90
C PHE A 454 16.41 -1.55 -18.97
N PRO A 455 17.24 -1.59 -17.91
CA PRO A 455 17.38 -0.47 -16.98
C PRO A 455 17.77 0.83 -17.67
N TYR A 456 17.05 1.91 -17.36
CA TYR A 456 17.24 3.27 -17.84
C TYR A 456 17.44 4.25 -16.67
N VAL A 457 18.14 3.81 -15.63
CA VAL A 457 18.31 4.56 -14.37
C VAL A 457 19.14 5.83 -14.56
N GLY A 458 20.38 5.70 -15.04
CA GLY A 458 21.26 6.86 -15.26
C GLY A 458 21.90 7.42 -13.99
N ALA A 459 21.99 6.62 -12.91
CA ALA A 459 22.72 6.98 -11.70
C ALA A 459 23.34 5.75 -11.01
N ILE A 460 24.43 6.00 -10.29
CA ILE A 460 24.99 5.09 -9.28
C ILE A 460 24.79 5.75 -7.93
N VAL A 461 24.16 5.01 -7.02
CA VAL A 461 23.79 5.48 -5.69
C VAL A 461 24.42 4.56 -4.64
N ARG A 462 24.73 5.11 -3.48
CA ARG A 462 25.15 4.38 -2.28
C ARG A 462 24.47 4.99 -1.08
N MET A 463 23.51 4.27 -0.50
CA MET A 463 22.77 4.71 0.68
C MET A 463 23.42 4.20 1.97
N TYR A 464 23.28 4.96 3.04
CA TYR A 464 23.77 4.61 4.38
C TYR A 464 22.96 5.33 5.47
N PRO A 465 22.86 4.79 6.69
CA PRO A 465 22.25 5.51 7.80
C PRO A 465 22.94 6.85 8.04
N TYR A 466 22.19 7.86 8.43
CA TYR A 466 22.72 9.20 8.71
C TYR A 466 23.97 9.13 9.58
N ASN A 467 25.03 9.84 9.19
CA ASN A 467 26.36 9.83 9.82
C ASN A 467 26.98 8.42 9.96
N ASN A 468 26.60 7.44 9.15
CA ASN A 468 26.98 6.03 9.28
C ASN A 468 26.71 5.47 10.70
N GLY A 469 25.68 5.98 11.35
CA GLY A 469 25.28 5.56 12.68
C GLY A 469 24.43 4.29 12.71
N ASP A 470 23.95 3.93 13.90
CA ASP A 470 23.14 2.73 14.16
C ASP A 470 21.62 2.95 14.08
N VAL A 471 21.17 4.11 13.63
CA VAL A 471 19.74 4.46 13.50
C VAL A 471 19.40 4.65 12.03
N GLY A 472 18.80 3.64 11.44
CA GLY A 472 18.34 3.64 10.05
C GLY A 472 16.86 4.01 9.90
N GLY A 473 16.05 3.87 10.95
CA GLY A 473 14.63 4.18 10.99
C GLY A 473 14.21 4.94 12.24
N ARG A 474 13.07 5.63 12.15
CA ARG A 474 12.43 6.30 13.28
C ARG A 474 10.93 6.23 13.14
N PHE A 475 10.25 5.59 14.09
CA PHE A 475 8.80 5.63 14.15
C PHE A 475 8.37 6.85 14.98
N ILE A 476 7.55 7.76 14.41
CA ILE A 476 7.25 9.06 15.04
C ILE A 476 5.76 9.31 15.19
N ALA A 477 5.37 10.06 16.24
CA ALA A 477 4.08 10.74 16.29
C ALA A 477 4.27 12.20 15.87
N PHE A 478 3.60 12.63 14.82
CA PHE A 478 3.84 13.89 14.15
C PHE A 478 2.56 14.72 13.97
N ASP A 479 2.68 16.01 14.18
CA ASP A 479 1.65 17.01 13.92
C ASP A 479 2.03 17.83 12.68
N PRO A 480 1.42 17.60 11.52
CA PRO A 480 1.79 18.28 10.28
C PRO A 480 1.34 19.73 10.22
N VAL A 481 0.43 20.16 11.10
CA VAL A 481 0.00 21.57 11.18
C VAL A 481 1.05 22.44 11.85
N THR A 482 1.66 21.92 12.93
CA THR A 482 2.69 22.63 13.70
C THR A 482 4.12 22.23 13.32
N GLY A 483 4.32 21.13 12.61
CA GLY A 483 5.63 20.57 12.27
C GLY A 483 6.33 19.89 13.46
N GLN A 484 5.60 19.54 14.53
CA GLN A 484 6.18 18.99 15.74
C GLN A 484 6.15 17.47 15.78
N THR A 485 7.30 16.85 16.00
CA THR A 485 7.40 15.47 16.46
C THR A 485 7.13 15.42 17.95
N LYS A 486 6.07 14.72 18.39
CA LYS A 486 5.72 14.61 19.81
C LYS A 486 6.60 13.58 20.53
N TRP A 487 6.89 12.48 19.88
CA TRP A 487 7.83 11.44 20.33
C TRP A 487 8.37 10.65 19.13
N ALA A 488 9.48 9.94 19.32
CA ALA A 488 10.10 9.08 18.33
C ALA A 488 10.69 7.83 18.97
N ILE A 489 10.60 6.70 18.26
CA ILE A 489 11.29 5.44 18.57
C ILE A 489 12.35 5.24 17.49
N ASN A 490 13.60 5.04 17.89
CA ASN A 490 14.68 4.77 16.94
C ASN A 490 14.81 3.27 16.67
N ASP A 491 14.95 2.92 15.42
CA ASP A 491 15.19 1.56 14.94
C ASP A 491 16.51 1.47 14.16
N ARG A 492 17.14 0.28 14.21
CA ARG A 492 18.45 0.08 13.59
C ARG A 492 18.41 0.19 12.08
N PHE A 493 17.34 -0.33 11.46
CA PHE A 493 17.10 -0.25 10.02
C PHE A 493 15.87 0.60 9.76
N GLN A 494 15.62 0.93 8.50
CA GLN A 494 14.45 1.67 8.06
C GLN A 494 13.15 1.06 8.63
N ASP A 495 12.17 1.88 8.95
CA ASP A 495 10.84 1.42 9.29
C ASP A 495 10.03 1.24 8.00
N TRP A 496 9.94 0.00 7.52
CA TRP A 496 9.37 -0.36 6.23
C TRP A 496 7.97 -0.97 6.31
N SER A 497 7.40 -1.11 7.52
CA SER A 497 6.04 -1.59 7.80
C SER A 497 5.09 -0.43 7.99
N GLY A 498 3.85 -0.56 7.50
CA GLY A 498 2.82 0.44 7.77
C GLY A 498 2.38 0.48 9.24
N ALA A 499 1.70 1.57 9.61
CA ALA A 499 1.13 1.79 10.93
C ALA A 499 -0.37 1.48 10.97
N LEU A 500 -0.87 1.14 12.17
CA LEU A 500 -2.29 0.97 12.48
C LEU A 500 -2.56 1.59 13.85
N THR A 501 -3.43 2.59 13.94
CA THR A 501 -3.93 3.12 15.22
C THR A 501 -5.27 2.50 15.58
N THR A 502 -5.53 2.36 16.91
CA THR A 502 -6.81 1.88 17.41
C THR A 502 -7.37 2.83 18.47
N LYS A 503 -8.70 2.86 18.62
CA LYS A 503 -9.37 3.60 19.71
C LYS A 503 -8.92 3.13 21.10
N GLY A 504 -8.36 1.92 21.22
CA GLY A 504 -7.70 1.43 22.44
C GLY A 504 -6.45 2.21 22.87
N GLY A 505 -6.05 3.23 22.12
CA GLY A 505 -4.89 4.10 22.42
C GLY A 505 -3.55 3.49 22.04
N ILE A 506 -3.55 2.53 21.13
CA ILE A 506 -2.37 1.81 20.67
C ILE A 506 -2.11 2.10 19.20
N VAL A 507 -0.82 2.25 18.84
CA VAL A 507 -0.36 2.12 17.46
C VAL A 507 0.48 0.86 17.31
N PHE A 508 0.19 0.11 16.23
CA PHE A 508 0.92 -1.11 15.86
C PHE A 508 1.81 -0.82 14.65
N TYR A 509 3.03 -1.35 14.67
CA TYR A 509 3.94 -1.37 13.52
C TYR A 509 4.95 -2.51 13.62
N GLY A 510 5.58 -2.85 12.50
CA GLY A 510 6.64 -3.84 12.42
C GLY A 510 8.00 -3.24 12.11
N THR A 511 9.08 -3.95 12.42
CA THR A 511 10.45 -3.57 12.09
C THR A 511 11.07 -4.54 11.10
N MET A 512 12.03 -4.10 10.30
CA MET A 512 12.76 -4.98 9.38
C MET A 512 13.54 -6.08 10.11
N THR A 513 13.84 -5.89 11.40
CA THR A 513 14.41 -6.94 12.25
C THR A 513 13.39 -7.94 12.77
N GLY A 514 12.10 -7.79 12.45
CA GLY A 514 11.05 -8.76 12.79
C GLY A 514 10.34 -8.50 14.13
N TRP A 515 10.53 -7.37 14.78
CA TRP A 515 9.73 -7.00 15.94
C TRP A 515 8.39 -6.43 15.51
N PHE A 516 7.30 -7.06 15.92
CA PHE A 516 5.95 -6.49 15.86
C PHE A 516 5.65 -5.83 17.19
N ARG A 517 5.28 -4.56 17.20
CA ARG A 517 5.14 -3.75 18.41
C ARG A 517 3.74 -3.18 18.59
N ALA A 518 3.30 -3.14 19.84
CA ALA A 518 2.16 -2.35 20.33
C ALA A 518 2.72 -1.19 21.16
N VAL A 519 2.44 0.04 20.75
CA VAL A 519 3.01 1.27 21.33
C VAL A 519 1.89 2.15 21.85
N ASP A 520 2.06 2.70 23.04
CA ASP A 520 1.17 3.72 23.61
C ASP A 520 1.22 4.99 22.76
N MET A 521 0.10 5.35 22.13
CA MET A 521 0.01 6.47 21.20
C MET A 521 0.36 7.82 21.83
N LYS A 522 0.09 7.98 23.14
CA LYS A 522 0.33 9.24 23.86
C LYS A 522 1.80 9.45 24.20
N THR A 523 2.51 8.38 24.57
CA THR A 523 3.84 8.46 25.17
C THR A 523 4.97 7.91 24.30
N GLY A 524 4.66 7.10 23.29
CA GLY A 524 5.65 6.37 22.51
C GLY A 524 6.26 5.16 23.25
N LYS A 525 5.71 4.79 24.43
CA LYS A 525 6.19 3.63 25.18
C LYS A 525 5.78 2.33 24.49
N ILE A 526 6.75 1.45 24.25
CA ILE A 526 6.47 0.08 23.79
C ILE A 526 5.80 -0.67 24.95
N LEU A 527 4.54 -1.06 24.76
CA LEU A 527 3.74 -1.82 25.73
C LEU A 527 3.95 -3.32 25.59
N TRP A 528 4.19 -3.75 24.36
CA TRP A 528 4.39 -5.15 24.01
C TRP A 528 5.17 -5.24 22.68
N GLN A 529 5.91 -6.32 22.52
CA GLN A 529 6.54 -6.68 21.26
C GLN A 529 6.69 -8.19 21.11
N PHE A 530 6.64 -8.65 19.87
CA PHE A 530 6.79 -10.05 19.50
C PHE A 530 7.82 -10.19 18.37
N LYS A 531 8.74 -11.14 18.49
CA LYS A 531 9.72 -11.44 17.46
C LYS A 531 9.14 -12.42 16.45
N ALA A 532 8.79 -11.92 15.26
CA ALA A 532 8.31 -12.72 14.14
C ALA A 532 9.45 -13.56 13.51
N PRO A 533 9.13 -14.64 12.78
CA PRO A 533 10.12 -15.48 12.12
C PRO A 533 10.93 -14.77 11.04
N SER A 534 10.39 -13.70 10.45
CA SER A 534 11.01 -12.87 9.43
C SER A 534 10.82 -11.39 9.75
N GLY A 535 11.62 -10.53 9.12
CA GLY A 535 11.41 -9.09 9.16
C GLY A 535 10.01 -8.70 8.68
N ILE A 536 9.51 -7.55 9.10
CA ILE A 536 8.16 -7.10 8.84
C ILE A 536 8.20 -5.87 7.95
N VAL A 537 7.59 -5.99 6.78
CA VAL A 537 7.37 -4.90 5.80
C VAL A 537 5.89 -4.80 5.41
N GLY A 538 5.04 -5.67 5.96
CA GLY A 538 3.59 -5.68 5.77
C GLY A 538 2.87 -4.66 6.65
N ASN A 539 1.58 -4.49 6.41
CA ASN A 539 0.77 -3.49 7.05
C ASN A 539 -0.25 -4.16 8.00
N PRO A 540 -0.29 -3.79 9.30
CA PRO A 540 -1.23 -4.37 10.24
C PRO A 540 -2.66 -3.90 9.98
N ILE A 541 -3.64 -4.76 10.31
CA ILE A 541 -5.07 -4.47 10.33
C ILE A 541 -5.69 -4.90 11.65
N ALA A 542 -6.86 -4.33 11.97
CA ALA A 542 -7.68 -4.75 13.11
C ALA A 542 -9.07 -5.18 12.61
N TYR A 543 -9.63 -6.22 13.22
CA TYR A 543 -10.97 -6.72 12.93
C TYR A 543 -11.53 -7.45 14.14
N THR A 544 -12.84 -7.75 14.15
CA THR A 544 -13.42 -8.67 15.13
C THR A 544 -13.94 -9.93 14.47
N HIS A 545 -13.90 -11.03 15.20
CA HIS A 545 -14.53 -12.28 14.80
C HIS A 545 -14.99 -13.04 16.05
N GLY A 546 -16.22 -13.55 16.04
CA GLY A 546 -16.79 -14.23 17.22
C GLY A 546 -16.83 -13.34 18.47
N GLY A 547 -16.97 -12.01 18.30
CA GLY A 547 -17.01 -11.03 19.38
C GLY A 547 -15.65 -10.68 20.00
N LYS A 548 -14.54 -11.12 19.41
CA LYS A 548 -13.16 -10.82 19.85
C LYS A 548 -12.44 -9.97 18.84
N GLU A 549 -11.59 -9.06 19.33
CA GLU A 549 -10.70 -8.25 18.52
C GLU A 549 -9.40 -8.98 18.19
N TYR A 550 -8.98 -8.85 16.93
CA TYR A 550 -7.74 -9.42 16.40
C TYR A 550 -6.94 -8.36 15.66
N ILE A 551 -5.61 -8.49 15.75
CA ILE A 551 -4.65 -7.74 14.93
C ILE A 551 -3.97 -8.73 13.99
N ALA A 552 -4.05 -8.50 12.69
CA ALA A 552 -3.40 -9.34 11.68
C ALA A 552 -2.32 -8.57 10.93
N ILE A 553 -1.22 -9.27 10.58
CA ILE A 553 -0.10 -8.70 9.84
C ILE A 553 0.55 -9.77 8.96
N LEU A 554 0.97 -9.39 7.76
CA LEU A 554 1.86 -10.18 6.92
C LEU A 554 3.31 -9.90 7.32
N THR A 555 4.07 -10.94 7.59
CA THR A 555 5.51 -10.88 7.87
C THR A 555 6.29 -11.53 6.75
N GLY A 556 7.46 -11.01 6.43
CA GLY A 556 8.32 -11.47 5.34
C GLY A 556 9.13 -10.29 4.83
N VAL A 557 10.42 -10.26 5.18
CA VAL A 557 11.33 -9.19 4.79
C VAL A 557 11.61 -9.21 3.29
N GLY A 558 11.71 -8.04 2.68
CA GLY A 558 11.97 -7.84 1.26
C GLY A 558 11.65 -6.41 0.84
N GLY A 559 11.24 -6.23 -0.42
CA GLY A 559 11.10 -4.92 -1.01
C GLY A 559 12.46 -4.24 -1.23
N TRP A 560 12.43 -2.98 -1.63
CA TRP A 560 13.67 -2.23 -1.88
C TRP A 560 14.54 -2.10 -0.63
N GLY A 561 13.93 -1.94 0.54
CA GLY A 561 14.65 -1.87 1.81
C GLY A 561 15.50 -3.10 2.12
N ALA A 562 15.12 -4.29 1.67
CA ALA A 562 15.84 -5.54 1.94
C ALA A 562 16.26 -6.30 0.68
N ILE A 563 16.40 -5.60 -0.45
CA ILE A 563 16.72 -6.19 -1.76
C ILE A 563 18.06 -6.95 -1.75
N GLY A 564 18.98 -6.57 -0.86
CA GLY A 564 20.24 -7.29 -0.63
C GLY A 564 20.00 -8.73 -0.21
N MET A 565 19.09 -8.96 0.72
CA MET A 565 18.74 -10.32 1.19
C MET A 565 17.99 -11.12 0.14
N THR A 566 16.94 -10.52 -0.45
CA THR A 566 16.04 -11.24 -1.36
C THR A 566 16.70 -11.65 -2.67
N ASN A 567 17.71 -10.91 -3.12
CA ASN A 567 18.43 -11.17 -4.37
C ASN A 567 19.92 -11.53 -4.15
N ASN A 568 20.32 -11.79 -2.91
CA ASN A 568 21.70 -12.16 -2.53
C ASN A 568 22.75 -11.17 -3.06
N LEU A 569 22.49 -9.85 -2.92
CA LEU A 569 23.38 -8.78 -3.38
C LEU A 569 24.28 -8.32 -2.23
N THR A 570 25.58 -8.18 -2.51
CA THR A 570 26.60 -7.80 -1.50
C THR A 570 27.36 -6.51 -1.84
N LYS A 571 27.28 -6.04 -3.10
CA LYS A 571 27.94 -4.80 -3.50
C LYS A 571 27.18 -3.59 -2.96
N ALA A 572 27.86 -2.66 -2.29
CA ALA A 572 27.29 -1.48 -1.65
C ALA A 572 26.39 -0.62 -2.56
N THR A 573 26.69 -0.55 -3.86
CA THR A 573 25.92 0.20 -4.85
C THR A 573 24.87 -0.65 -5.59
N ALA A 574 24.72 -1.92 -5.22
CA ALA A 574 23.70 -2.79 -5.83
C ALA A 574 22.29 -2.48 -5.28
N GLY A 575 21.27 -3.02 -5.97
CA GLY A 575 19.88 -2.78 -5.60
C GLY A 575 19.53 -1.29 -5.60
N LEU A 576 19.99 -0.57 -6.64
CA LEU A 576 19.84 0.89 -6.73
C LEU A 576 20.38 1.63 -5.49
N GLY A 577 21.46 1.12 -4.90
CA GLY A 577 22.15 1.73 -3.77
C GLY A 577 21.68 1.30 -2.38
N ALA A 578 20.57 0.57 -2.28
CA ALA A 578 19.94 0.23 -1.00
C ALA A 578 20.74 -0.81 -0.17
N VAL A 579 21.52 -1.70 -0.82
CA VAL A 579 22.23 -2.80 -0.16
C VAL A 579 23.10 -2.32 0.99
N ASN A 580 23.83 -1.21 0.81
CA ASN A 580 24.75 -0.73 1.86
C ASN A 580 24.02 -0.30 3.15
N ALA A 581 22.83 0.27 3.05
CA ALA A 581 22.05 0.72 4.21
C ALA A 581 21.54 -0.45 5.08
N THR A 582 21.43 -1.65 4.48
CA THR A 582 20.86 -2.84 5.15
C THR A 582 21.80 -4.06 5.09
N MET A 583 23.09 -3.86 4.83
CA MET A 583 24.07 -4.95 4.67
C MET A 583 24.14 -5.90 5.86
N ALA A 584 23.96 -5.37 7.09
CA ALA A 584 23.95 -6.16 8.32
C ALA A 584 22.58 -6.78 8.67
N LEU A 585 21.55 -6.57 7.86
CA LEU A 585 20.19 -7.08 8.16
C LEU A 585 20.12 -8.62 8.28
N PRO A 586 20.88 -9.42 7.50
CA PRO A 586 20.93 -10.87 7.64
C PRO A 586 21.36 -11.38 9.02
N ASP A 587 22.06 -10.56 9.81
CA ASP A 587 22.47 -10.91 11.18
C ASP A 587 21.28 -10.88 12.17
N TYR A 588 20.16 -10.28 11.77
CA TYR A 588 19.00 -10.02 12.63
C TYR A 588 17.73 -10.78 12.24
N THR A 589 17.62 -11.20 10.99
CA THR A 589 16.41 -11.83 10.47
C THR A 589 16.71 -12.71 9.26
N ASN A 590 15.75 -13.59 8.89
CA ASN A 590 15.79 -14.43 7.70
C ASN A 590 14.64 -14.10 6.74
N LEU A 591 14.75 -14.57 5.50
CA LEU A 591 13.63 -14.55 4.56
C LEU A 591 12.49 -15.42 5.09
N GLY A 592 11.26 -15.04 4.79
CA GLY A 592 10.06 -15.74 5.21
C GLY A 592 8.82 -15.15 4.55
N GLY A 593 7.68 -15.72 4.89
CA GLY A 593 6.37 -15.21 4.47
C GLY A 593 5.30 -15.85 5.33
N THR A 594 4.74 -15.12 6.29
CA THR A 594 3.77 -15.63 7.25
C THR A 594 2.70 -14.59 7.55
N LEU A 595 1.44 -14.98 7.43
CA LEU A 595 0.33 -14.25 8.03
C LEU A 595 0.30 -14.60 9.52
N MET A 596 0.34 -13.60 10.39
CA MET A 596 0.26 -13.73 11.83
C MET A 596 -0.96 -12.97 12.36
N VAL A 597 -1.68 -13.58 13.26
CA VAL A 597 -2.88 -13.01 13.90
C VAL A 597 -2.71 -13.06 15.40
N PHE A 598 -3.01 -11.95 16.08
CA PHE A 598 -2.83 -11.75 17.51
C PHE A 598 -4.15 -11.35 18.16
N THR A 599 -4.32 -11.73 19.44
CA THR A 599 -5.44 -11.31 20.29
C THR A 599 -5.03 -11.31 21.76
N VAL A 600 -5.86 -10.76 22.64
CA VAL A 600 -5.71 -10.87 24.10
C VAL A 600 -6.61 -11.98 24.65
N GLY A 601 -6.20 -12.60 25.76
CA GLY A 601 -6.96 -13.68 26.39
C GLY A 601 -6.91 -14.99 25.59
N ASP A 602 -7.83 -15.90 25.83
CA ASP A 602 -7.92 -17.16 25.07
C ASP A 602 -8.27 -16.86 23.61
N SER A 603 -7.60 -17.49 22.65
CA SER A 603 -7.86 -17.27 21.22
C SER A 603 -9.31 -17.61 20.82
N GLY A 604 -9.99 -18.42 21.61
CA GLY A 604 -11.33 -18.92 21.28
C GLY A 604 -11.35 -19.88 20.09
N ILE A 605 -10.17 -20.23 19.58
CA ILE A 605 -9.98 -21.10 18.43
C ILE A 605 -9.97 -22.53 18.94
N ALA A 606 -11.12 -23.20 18.85
CA ALA A 606 -11.20 -24.63 18.98
C ALA A 606 -11.00 -25.26 17.60
N ASP A 607 -10.08 -26.22 17.49
CA ASP A 607 -10.06 -27.07 16.30
C ASP A 607 -11.31 -27.96 16.29
N LYS A 608 -12.34 -27.52 15.59
CA LYS A 608 -13.60 -28.28 15.44
C LYS A 608 -13.40 -29.61 14.72
N ASN A 609 -12.23 -29.85 14.15
CA ASN A 609 -11.85 -31.08 13.44
C ASN A 609 -10.94 -31.98 14.28
N MET A 610 -10.54 -31.59 15.49
CA MET A 610 -9.87 -32.52 16.37
C MET A 610 -10.82 -33.67 16.67
N PRO A 611 -10.43 -34.96 16.42
CA PRO A 611 -11.20 -36.07 16.88
C PRO A 611 -11.38 -35.92 18.39
N THR A 612 -12.62 -35.87 18.86
CA THR A 612 -12.91 -35.92 20.29
C THR A 612 -12.17 -37.12 20.83
N GLN A 613 -11.13 -36.91 21.65
CA GLN A 613 -10.58 -37.99 22.43
C GLN A 613 -11.73 -38.45 23.36
N SER A 614 -12.39 -39.51 22.93
CA SER A 614 -13.26 -40.23 23.85
C SER A 614 -12.39 -40.58 25.07
N ALA A 615 -12.78 -40.15 26.26
CA ALA A 615 -12.12 -40.54 27.48
C ALA A 615 -12.04 -42.08 27.49
N ALA A 616 -10.93 -42.62 27.05
CA ALA A 616 -10.64 -44.04 27.16
C ALA A 616 -10.57 -44.32 28.66
N ALA A 617 -11.50 -45.14 29.13
CA ALA A 617 -11.60 -45.60 30.50
C ALA A 617 -10.21 -46.00 31.02
N ALA A 618 -9.84 -45.42 32.14
CA ALA A 618 -8.68 -45.87 32.93
C ALA A 618 -8.84 -47.36 33.27
N GLY A 619 -8.06 -48.20 32.58
CA GLY A 619 -8.10 -49.65 32.82
C GLY A 619 -7.39 -50.44 31.74
N GLY A 620 -6.09 -50.34 31.65
CA GLY A 620 -5.29 -51.17 30.72
C GLY A 620 -3.83 -51.24 31.16
N LYS A 621 -3.43 -52.42 31.57
CA LYS A 621 -2.12 -52.80 32.07
C LYS A 621 -0.97 -52.28 31.18
N SER A 622 0.04 -51.75 31.83
CA SER A 622 1.39 -51.45 31.30
C SER A 622 1.94 -52.62 30.47
N ALA A 623 2.06 -52.47 29.20
CA ALA A 623 2.89 -53.34 28.35
C ALA A 623 4.28 -52.71 28.26
N ASN A 624 5.28 -53.37 28.76
CA ASN A 624 6.69 -53.05 28.61
C ASN A 624 7.07 -53.00 27.11
N VAL A 625 7.35 -51.82 26.61
CA VAL A 625 7.95 -51.66 25.30
C VAL A 625 9.46 -51.44 25.49
N SER A 626 10.27 -52.41 25.09
CA SER A 626 11.71 -52.28 25.04
C SER A 626 12.15 -51.21 24.02
N PRO A 627 13.19 -50.43 24.30
CA PRO A 627 13.67 -49.42 23.40
C PRO A 627 14.27 -50.03 22.09
N PRO A 628 14.15 -49.40 20.94
CA PRO A 628 14.72 -49.91 19.72
C PRO A 628 16.27 -49.83 19.74
N VAL A 629 16.86 -50.94 19.27
CA VAL A 629 18.33 -51.12 19.12
C VAL A 629 18.86 -50.14 18.09
N ALA A 630 19.84 -49.33 18.44
CA ALA A 630 20.56 -48.46 17.52
C ALA A 630 21.29 -49.28 16.44
N GLN A 631 20.91 -49.12 15.17
CA GLN A 631 21.67 -49.64 14.03
C GLN A 631 22.93 -48.77 13.83
N LYS A 632 24.08 -49.41 13.97
CA LYS A 632 25.39 -48.84 13.59
C LYS A 632 25.43 -48.61 12.08
N VAL A 633 25.63 -47.38 11.66
CA VAL A 633 26.02 -47.05 10.30
C VAL A 633 27.47 -47.40 10.12
N ALA A 634 27.79 -48.31 9.20
CA ALA A 634 29.14 -48.68 8.84
C ALA A 634 29.76 -47.61 7.94
N ASP A 635 30.95 -47.12 8.33
CA ASP A 635 31.81 -46.31 7.49
C ASP A 635 32.29 -47.13 6.27
N SER A 636 31.96 -46.64 5.06
CA SER A 636 32.67 -47.05 3.86
C SER A 636 33.62 -45.93 3.44
N LYS A 637 34.89 -46.10 3.77
CA LYS A 637 36.02 -45.44 3.12
C LYS A 637 36.27 -46.13 1.77
N SER A 638 36.63 -45.30 0.81
CA SER A 638 37.60 -45.51 -0.29
C SER A 638 37.03 -45.32 -1.70
N ASN A 639 37.45 -44.46 -2.42
CA ASN A 639 38.50 -44.12 -3.40
C ASN A 639 38.12 -42.86 -4.15
#